data_ae2118ca157f2e797b334ae1995fc36a
#
_entry.id   ae2118ca157f2e797b334ae1995fc36a
#
_cell.length_a   1.000
_cell.length_b   1.000
_cell.length_c   1.000
_cell.angle_alpha   90.00
_cell.angle_beta   90.00
_cell.angle_gamma   90.00
#
_symmetry.space_group_name_H-M   'P 1'
#
loop_
_entity.id
_entity.type
_entity.pdbx_description
1 polymer ?
#
loop_
_entity_poly.entity_id
_entity_poly.type
_entity_poly.pdbx_seq_one_letter_code
_entity_poly.pdbx_strand_id
1 'polypeptide(L)'
;MKSPLITMSALVGKPTDKDIFNYLTDLKQNGIDQVMIYPRSGCLIEYLSEEWFCAIRDFIKSAEALDMSVWLYDDFNWPSGDACGKVTKNEDFRLKSIKIEGEDIGKVSSKSKHNSDIFGEKFFPDLMNPKAVDYFISLTHEEYYKRFGNYFGTIIKGIFTDEPSIGYCSQNGYLPYYDEMEIDYKDAYGKDFFDDLLSHSEDFCRNAMKLASAKFKEAYIDKLSSWCKSHGILMTGHLMCDNEPFYSVRYNGDFLKNLSAFDLPGIDEIATCLEDRTLMALLGGIEYARKEKGAMAELFALGPCDMSYAKKKCMLYLSACHKIDHYFLAISHMDISGNMHVCDYFSDFAVAQPDFGGMRLLSEDAKIARELAKKDYSPDLYIRFPTDISLKNASRDFDLTVLFSLLNELSYRGIQWKYICGEMPTDAPILELDDSLQLILNGNAESIESIISMLDKKAITDTYGECVKGIFRRRFNDGTAVILNLYAPEGGYVIDGEIVYLYEHSVLLNKCDLPTKKEALHCSFKVNYCNPNIVRLMTLNDSKGAFACADDELNVRFATRKDTEIKIDGACPELDLNYNPLPKGICEHYNITKEQSIKSEKIIIECQNDLKYMPSAMVIGDFSANIISGDTCGVNLAKRKGAYNIGEKFADFGKIELLARVRVPQGAVGIELLGTKLYTMLYLEGNLSGEKITAPYIFNIEKELWGKDIELKIVQFSSIGPIFGDVDYWDKNAKHSQWRGTPSTSETHFGFDEINWIY
;
A
#
# COMPACT_ATOMS: atom_id res chain seq x y z
N MET A 1 16.07 3.32 18.53
CA MET A 1 14.65 3.69 18.29
C MET A 1 14.11 2.67 17.30
N LYS A 2 12.92 2.10 17.56
CA LYS A 2 12.34 1.10 16.67
C LYS A 2 11.99 1.70 15.31
N SER A 3 11.99 0.87 14.25
CA SER A 3 11.58 1.28 12.91
C SER A 3 10.14 1.81 12.93
N PRO A 4 9.79 2.84 12.14
CA PRO A 4 8.39 3.23 11.98
C PRO A 4 7.60 2.30 11.06
N LEU A 5 8.26 1.34 10.40
CA LEU A 5 7.62 0.34 9.56
C LEU A 5 6.99 -0.75 10.44
N ILE A 6 5.73 -1.04 10.18
CA ILE A 6 4.91 -2.04 10.87
C ILE A 6 4.35 -2.97 9.81
N THR A 7 4.75 -4.23 9.79
CA THR A 7 4.24 -5.18 8.80
C THR A 7 2.85 -5.66 9.20
N MET A 8 1.88 -5.48 8.31
CA MET A 8 0.56 -6.10 8.44
C MET A 8 0.66 -7.57 8.04
N SER A 9 0.80 -8.44 9.02
CA SER A 9 1.00 -9.87 8.82
C SER A 9 -0.32 -10.61 8.90
N ALA A 10 -0.85 -10.95 7.73
CA ALA A 10 -2.05 -11.77 7.62
C ALA A 10 -1.75 -13.20 8.10
N LEU A 11 -2.40 -13.61 9.19
CA LEU A 11 -2.32 -14.99 9.68
C LEU A 11 -3.19 -15.87 8.80
N VAL A 12 -2.52 -16.68 8.01
CA VAL A 12 -3.11 -17.62 7.07
C VAL A 12 -2.54 -19.00 7.36
N GLY A 13 -3.30 -20.06 7.07
CA GLY A 13 -2.89 -21.41 7.41
C GLY A 13 -2.92 -21.64 8.92
N LYS A 14 -1.98 -22.44 9.40
CA LYS A 14 -1.82 -22.81 10.81
C LYS A 14 -0.33 -22.89 11.15
N PRO A 15 0.36 -21.75 11.37
CA PRO A 15 1.77 -21.72 11.65
C PRO A 15 2.11 -22.34 13.01
N THR A 16 3.30 -22.94 13.10
CA THR A 16 3.88 -23.39 14.36
C THR A 16 4.61 -22.23 15.08
N ASP A 17 4.92 -22.41 16.36
CA ASP A 17 5.77 -21.48 17.13
C ASP A 17 7.12 -21.21 16.45
N LYS A 18 7.72 -22.24 15.86
CA LYS A 18 8.96 -22.13 15.10
C LYS A 18 8.80 -21.31 13.81
N ASP A 19 7.69 -21.47 13.09
CA ASP A 19 7.41 -20.70 11.89
C ASP A 19 7.27 -19.21 12.23
N ILE A 20 6.54 -18.91 13.29
CA ILE A 20 6.36 -17.55 13.83
C ILE A 20 7.72 -16.93 14.20
N PHE A 21 8.54 -17.65 14.95
CA PHE A 21 9.86 -17.16 15.37
C PHE A 21 10.79 -16.90 14.18
N ASN A 22 10.82 -17.80 13.19
CA ASN A 22 11.61 -17.62 11.98
C ASN A 22 11.15 -16.40 11.17
N TYR A 23 9.83 -16.24 10.98
CA TYR A 23 9.26 -15.12 10.26
C TYR A 23 9.62 -13.78 10.92
N LEU A 24 9.45 -13.66 12.24
CA LEU A 24 9.81 -12.45 12.98
C LEU A 24 11.33 -12.19 12.95
N THR A 25 12.15 -13.25 12.93
CA THR A 25 13.60 -13.14 12.78
C THR A 25 13.96 -12.54 11.41
N ASP A 26 13.34 -13.02 10.33
CA ASP A 26 13.55 -12.51 8.98
C ASP A 26 13.14 -11.03 8.87
N LEU A 27 12.00 -10.63 9.44
CA LEU A 27 11.58 -9.24 9.51
C LEU A 27 12.61 -8.37 10.26
N LYS A 28 13.02 -8.81 11.45
CA LYS A 28 13.98 -8.08 12.29
C LYS A 28 15.33 -7.88 11.62
N GLN A 29 15.85 -8.91 10.95
CA GLN A 29 17.12 -8.84 10.21
C GLN A 29 17.06 -7.85 9.05
N ASN A 30 15.87 -7.63 8.49
CA ASN A 30 15.62 -6.68 7.40
C ASN A 30 15.08 -5.33 7.89
N GLY A 31 15.27 -4.99 9.15
CA GLY A 31 15.02 -3.66 9.70
C GLY A 31 13.57 -3.40 10.10
N ILE A 32 12.72 -4.41 10.12
CA ILE A 32 11.33 -4.32 10.57
C ILE A 32 11.25 -4.94 11.97
N ASP A 33 10.96 -4.13 12.97
CA ASP A 33 10.90 -4.57 14.38
C ASP A 33 9.53 -4.31 15.03
N GLN A 34 8.52 -4.13 14.20
CA GLN A 34 7.12 -4.04 14.60
C GLN A 34 6.24 -4.85 13.66
N VAL A 35 5.27 -5.56 14.20
CA VAL A 35 4.36 -6.44 13.46
C VAL A 35 2.93 -6.26 13.95
N MET A 36 1.98 -6.17 13.03
CA MET A 36 0.56 -6.32 13.31
C MET A 36 0.12 -7.73 12.89
N ILE A 37 -0.65 -8.37 13.73
CA ILE A 37 -1.12 -9.73 13.49
C ILE A 37 -2.63 -9.70 13.39
N TYR A 38 -3.15 -10.23 12.30
CA TYR A 38 -4.59 -10.31 12.11
C TYR A 38 -4.98 -11.57 11.31
N PRO A 39 -6.17 -12.12 11.58
CA PRO A 39 -6.68 -13.24 10.82
C PRO A 39 -7.24 -12.75 9.48
N ARG A 40 -6.98 -13.52 8.43
CA ARG A 40 -7.51 -13.23 7.10
C ARG A 40 -8.07 -14.48 6.45
N SER A 41 -8.72 -14.31 5.31
CA SER A 41 -9.19 -15.42 4.47
C SER A 41 -8.09 -16.46 4.27
N GLY A 42 -8.41 -17.74 4.51
CA GLY A 42 -7.43 -18.82 4.50
C GLY A 42 -6.80 -19.13 5.85
N CYS A 43 -7.10 -18.38 6.91
CA CYS A 43 -6.76 -18.75 8.28
C CYS A 43 -7.47 -20.08 8.65
N LEU A 44 -6.67 -21.07 9.03
CA LEU A 44 -7.18 -22.39 9.42
C LEU A 44 -7.41 -22.51 10.95
N ILE A 45 -7.18 -21.42 11.67
CA ILE A 45 -7.42 -21.32 13.11
C ILE A 45 -8.73 -20.56 13.31
N GLU A 46 -9.64 -21.14 14.06
CA GLU A 46 -10.91 -20.48 14.40
C GLU A 46 -10.65 -19.21 15.22
N TYR A 47 -11.14 -18.06 14.71
CA TYR A 47 -10.95 -16.76 15.35
C TYR A 47 -11.57 -16.72 16.75
N LEU A 48 -10.82 -16.21 17.72
CA LEU A 48 -11.15 -16.13 19.14
C LEU A 48 -11.30 -17.49 19.84
N SER A 49 -10.78 -18.56 19.24
CA SER A 49 -10.63 -19.86 19.92
C SER A 49 -9.40 -19.88 20.85
N GLU A 50 -9.28 -20.89 21.70
CA GLU A 50 -8.06 -21.08 22.50
C GLU A 50 -6.81 -21.27 21.60
N GLU A 51 -6.99 -21.91 20.45
CA GLU A 51 -5.92 -22.08 19.47
C GLU A 51 -5.47 -20.75 18.88
N TRP A 52 -6.41 -19.85 18.55
CA TRP A 52 -6.12 -18.47 18.15
C TRP A 52 -5.27 -17.75 19.21
N PHE A 53 -5.69 -17.80 20.46
CA PHE A 53 -4.94 -17.15 21.54
C PHE A 53 -3.59 -17.81 21.82
N CYS A 54 -3.41 -19.10 21.52
CA CYS A 54 -2.10 -19.73 21.54
C CYS A 54 -1.18 -19.17 20.47
N ALA A 55 -1.63 -19.00 19.23
CA ALA A 55 -0.85 -18.39 18.17
C ALA A 55 -0.44 -16.94 18.51
N ILE A 56 -1.38 -16.14 19.01
CA ILE A 56 -1.09 -14.77 19.47
C ILE A 56 -0.03 -14.75 20.60
N ARG A 57 -0.11 -15.71 21.53
CA ARG A 57 0.89 -15.85 22.61
C ARG A 57 2.28 -16.16 22.05
N ASP A 58 2.36 -17.01 21.03
CA ASP A 58 3.62 -17.40 20.41
C ASP A 58 4.25 -16.22 19.66
N PHE A 59 3.44 -15.38 19.00
CA PHE A 59 3.88 -14.10 18.45
C PHE A 59 4.44 -13.15 19.51
N ILE A 60 3.69 -12.96 20.60
CA ILE A 60 4.10 -12.03 21.67
C ILE A 60 5.42 -12.49 22.29
N LYS A 61 5.57 -13.80 22.58
CA LYS A 61 6.81 -14.34 23.15
C LYS A 61 7.98 -14.27 22.20
N SER A 62 7.77 -14.55 20.92
CA SER A 62 8.79 -14.43 19.89
C SER A 62 9.20 -12.97 19.69
N ALA A 63 8.24 -12.04 19.68
CA ALA A 63 8.51 -10.60 19.62
C ALA A 63 9.30 -10.11 20.84
N GLU A 64 8.95 -10.57 22.06
CA GLU A 64 9.70 -10.27 23.29
C GLU A 64 11.15 -10.75 23.19
N ALA A 65 11.37 -11.99 22.75
CA ALA A 65 12.71 -12.59 22.60
C ALA A 65 13.57 -11.85 21.54
N LEU A 66 12.94 -11.26 20.53
CA LEU A 66 13.59 -10.54 19.43
C LEU A 66 13.64 -9.01 19.65
N ASP A 67 13.20 -8.49 20.80
CA ASP A 67 12.99 -7.05 21.02
C ASP A 67 12.18 -6.40 19.89
N MET A 68 11.03 -6.97 19.59
CA MET A 68 10.04 -6.45 18.63
C MET A 68 8.81 -5.93 19.36
N SER A 69 7.96 -5.19 18.67
CA SER A 69 6.63 -4.77 19.16
C SER A 69 5.52 -5.42 18.35
N VAL A 70 4.38 -5.63 19.00
CA VAL A 70 3.18 -6.22 18.43
C VAL A 70 2.05 -5.20 18.42
N TRP A 71 1.28 -5.17 17.35
CA TRP A 71 0.00 -4.51 17.24
C TRP A 71 -1.07 -5.60 17.06
N LEU A 72 -2.18 -5.46 17.72
CA LEU A 72 -3.31 -6.37 17.58
C LEU A 72 -4.30 -5.80 16.57
N TYR A 73 -5.09 -6.67 15.99
CA TYR A 73 -6.21 -6.33 15.10
C TYR A 73 -7.50 -6.79 15.78
N ASP A 74 -8.55 -5.97 15.72
CA ASP A 74 -9.72 -6.16 16.59
C ASP A 74 -10.81 -7.06 16.02
N ASP A 75 -10.72 -7.48 14.74
CA ASP A 75 -11.73 -8.34 14.12
C ASP A 75 -11.10 -9.44 13.24
N PHE A 76 -11.90 -10.15 12.49
CA PHE A 76 -11.51 -11.08 11.43
C PHE A 76 -11.76 -10.43 10.07
N ASN A 77 -10.68 -10.04 9.39
CA ASN A 77 -10.81 -9.26 8.15
C ASN A 77 -11.55 -7.93 8.41
N TRP A 78 -11.73 -7.11 7.37
CA TRP A 78 -12.49 -5.86 7.49
C TRP A 78 -13.97 -6.04 7.05
N PRO A 79 -14.91 -5.15 7.41
CA PRO A 79 -14.77 -4.05 8.35
C PRO A 79 -14.88 -4.50 9.81
N SER A 80 -14.24 -3.73 10.71
CA SER A 80 -14.27 -4.00 12.16
C SER A 80 -15.62 -3.73 12.81
N GLY A 81 -15.89 -4.46 13.91
CA GLY A 81 -17.06 -4.27 14.78
C GLY A 81 -17.96 -5.49 14.93
N ASP A 82 -17.75 -6.57 14.17
CA ASP A 82 -18.64 -7.73 14.12
C ASP A 82 -18.08 -9.00 14.80
N ALA A 83 -16.81 -9.01 15.13
CA ALA A 83 -16.13 -10.18 15.70
C ALA A 83 -16.39 -11.47 14.90
N CYS A 84 -16.14 -11.42 13.59
CA CYS A 84 -16.39 -12.55 12.68
C CYS A 84 -17.88 -13.00 12.67
N GLY A 85 -18.81 -12.07 12.56
CA GLY A 85 -20.25 -12.36 12.52
C GLY A 85 -20.89 -12.69 13.87
N LYS A 86 -20.16 -12.58 14.98
CA LYS A 86 -20.71 -12.92 16.32
C LYS A 86 -21.65 -11.86 16.86
N VAL A 87 -21.38 -10.58 16.59
CA VAL A 87 -22.20 -9.46 17.06
C VAL A 87 -23.55 -9.46 16.34
N THR A 88 -23.55 -9.57 15.03
CA THR A 88 -24.75 -9.46 14.19
C THR A 88 -25.64 -10.71 14.22
N LYS A 89 -25.26 -11.77 14.96
CA LYS A 89 -26.19 -12.85 15.31
C LYS A 89 -27.39 -12.33 16.09
N ASN A 90 -27.19 -11.31 16.94
CA ASN A 90 -28.28 -10.59 17.56
C ASN A 90 -28.84 -9.58 16.57
N GLU A 91 -30.11 -9.70 16.21
CA GLU A 91 -30.78 -8.82 15.25
C GLU A 91 -30.85 -7.36 15.69
N ASP A 92 -30.93 -7.10 17.01
CA ASP A 92 -30.93 -5.76 17.58
C ASP A 92 -29.57 -5.04 17.41
N PHE A 93 -28.52 -5.78 17.09
CA PHE A 93 -27.15 -5.27 16.88
C PHE A 93 -26.81 -5.04 15.40
N ARG A 94 -27.77 -5.25 14.51
CA ARG A 94 -27.59 -5.03 13.08
C ARG A 94 -27.80 -3.58 12.71
N LEU A 95 -26.88 -3.04 11.89
CA LEU A 95 -26.95 -1.68 11.36
C LEU A 95 -28.29 -1.47 10.63
N LYS A 96 -28.93 -0.35 10.92
CA LYS A 96 -30.18 0.07 10.31
C LYS A 96 -29.97 1.30 9.42
N SER A 97 -30.78 1.39 8.38
CA SER A 97 -30.83 2.55 7.50
C SER A 97 -32.28 2.97 7.26
N ILE A 98 -32.48 4.22 6.98
CA ILE A 98 -33.75 4.75 6.54
C ILE A 98 -33.68 5.15 5.07
N LYS A 99 -34.65 4.70 4.29
CA LYS A 99 -34.84 5.15 2.92
C LYS A 99 -35.48 6.52 2.92
N ILE A 100 -34.92 7.47 2.20
CA ILE A 100 -35.40 8.87 2.17
C ILE A 100 -36.00 9.28 0.83
N GLU A 101 -35.97 8.41 -0.17
CA GLU A 101 -36.55 8.63 -1.50
C GLU A 101 -37.65 7.61 -1.79
N GLY A 102 -38.76 8.07 -2.33
CA GLY A 102 -39.92 7.28 -2.74
C GLY A 102 -41.08 7.31 -1.73
N GLU A 103 -42.20 6.66 -2.10
CA GLU A 103 -43.45 6.64 -1.30
C GLU A 103 -43.34 5.72 -0.07
N ASP A 104 -42.44 4.76 -0.08
CA ASP A 104 -42.22 3.80 1.03
C ASP A 104 -40.97 4.18 1.86
N ILE A 105 -41.19 5.00 2.88
CA ILE A 105 -40.17 5.29 3.88
C ILE A 105 -40.07 4.08 4.82
N GLY A 106 -39.01 3.31 4.72
CA GLY A 106 -38.84 2.08 5.49
C GLY A 106 -37.47 1.97 6.17
N LYS A 107 -37.48 1.43 7.39
CA LYS A 107 -36.25 1.00 8.08
C LYS A 107 -35.79 -0.32 7.49
N VAL A 108 -34.53 -0.40 7.06
CA VAL A 108 -33.94 -1.60 6.43
C VAL A 108 -32.69 -1.99 7.19
N SER A 109 -32.57 -3.26 7.56
CA SER A 109 -31.29 -3.80 8.06
C SER A 109 -30.34 -4.06 6.90
N SER A 110 -29.11 -3.60 7.05
CA SER A 110 -28.09 -3.65 6.01
C SER A 110 -27.48 -5.04 5.91
N LYS A 111 -27.63 -5.67 4.76
CA LYS A 111 -26.93 -6.90 4.43
C LYS A 111 -25.61 -6.58 3.74
N SER A 112 -24.55 -7.20 4.22
CA SER A 112 -23.25 -7.17 3.60
C SER A 112 -23.10 -8.26 2.54
N LYS A 113 -22.65 -7.87 1.36
CA LYS A 113 -22.05 -8.82 0.40
C LYS A 113 -20.53 -8.84 0.49
N HIS A 114 -19.95 -8.00 1.35
CA HIS A 114 -18.52 -7.93 1.54
C HIS A 114 -18.03 -9.26 2.15
N ASN A 115 -17.04 -9.86 1.53
CA ASN A 115 -16.54 -11.20 1.88
C ASN A 115 -17.62 -12.30 1.91
N SER A 116 -18.70 -12.15 1.14
CA SER A 116 -19.80 -13.13 1.11
C SER A 116 -19.38 -14.52 0.60
N ASP A 117 -18.34 -14.58 -0.19
CA ASP A 117 -17.69 -15.80 -0.66
C ASP A 117 -16.93 -16.55 0.46
N ILE A 118 -16.59 -15.85 1.54
CA ILE A 118 -15.89 -16.40 2.71
C ILE A 118 -16.86 -16.72 3.84
N PHE A 119 -17.79 -15.80 4.13
CA PHE A 119 -18.66 -15.86 5.31
C PHE A 119 -20.15 -16.06 4.99
N GLY A 120 -20.52 -16.07 3.71
CA GLY A 120 -21.90 -15.99 3.28
C GLY A 120 -22.50 -14.58 3.46
N GLU A 121 -23.80 -14.43 3.20
CA GLU A 121 -24.50 -13.17 3.50
C GLU A 121 -24.47 -12.91 5.01
N LYS A 122 -23.91 -11.76 5.41
CA LYS A 122 -23.93 -11.29 6.80
C LYS A 122 -24.48 -9.87 6.88
N PHE A 123 -24.79 -9.44 8.09
CA PHE A 123 -25.21 -8.08 8.38
C PHE A 123 -24.01 -7.25 8.85
N PHE A 124 -24.08 -5.92 8.69
CA PHE A 124 -23.16 -5.02 9.34
C PHE A 124 -23.58 -4.77 10.78
N PRO A 125 -22.63 -4.62 11.72
CA PRO A 125 -22.90 -4.26 13.10
C PRO A 125 -23.35 -2.79 13.19
N ASP A 126 -24.25 -2.51 14.12
CA ASP A 126 -24.68 -1.15 14.44
C ASP A 126 -23.68 -0.49 15.41
N LEU A 127 -22.71 0.21 14.84
CA LEU A 127 -21.67 0.90 15.61
C LEU A 127 -22.18 2.20 16.28
N MET A 128 -23.44 2.58 16.07
CA MET A 128 -24.13 3.62 16.80
C MET A 128 -24.84 3.08 18.04
N ASN A 129 -24.95 1.76 18.17
CA ASN A 129 -25.58 1.11 19.31
C ASN A 129 -24.54 0.76 20.39
N PRO A 130 -24.51 1.47 21.55
CA PRO A 130 -23.51 1.25 22.58
C PRO A 130 -23.51 -0.20 23.16
N LYS A 131 -24.65 -0.91 23.10
CA LYS A 131 -24.74 -2.31 23.57
C LYS A 131 -24.08 -3.28 22.57
N ALA A 132 -24.23 -3.04 21.27
CA ALA A 132 -23.55 -3.81 20.24
C ALA A 132 -22.01 -3.64 20.36
N VAL A 133 -21.56 -2.41 20.57
CA VAL A 133 -20.14 -2.11 20.78
C VAL A 133 -19.59 -2.69 22.08
N ASP A 134 -20.34 -2.63 23.19
CA ASP A 134 -19.95 -3.29 24.45
C ASP A 134 -19.79 -4.80 24.27
N TYR A 135 -20.70 -5.41 23.51
CA TYR A 135 -20.60 -6.82 23.19
C TYR A 135 -19.39 -7.14 22.32
N PHE A 136 -19.11 -6.33 21.30
CA PHE A 136 -17.90 -6.43 20.49
C PHE A 136 -16.63 -6.37 21.34
N ILE A 137 -16.51 -5.35 22.19
CA ILE A 137 -15.38 -5.18 23.12
C ILE A 137 -15.22 -6.41 24.03
N SER A 138 -16.32 -6.94 24.53
CA SER A 138 -16.30 -8.12 25.42
C SER A 138 -15.78 -9.39 24.73
N LEU A 139 -16.03 -9.54 23.43
CA LEU A 139 -15.59 -10.69 22.63
C LEU A 139 -14.13 -10.60 22.21
N THR A 140 -13.61 -9.38 22.02
CA THR A 140 -12.31 -9.12 21.41
C THR A 140 -11.35 -8.49 22.42
N HIS A 141 -11.46 -7.21 22.70
CA HIS A 141 -10.55 -6.42 23.52
C HIS A 141 -10.36 -6.97 24.93
N GLU A 142 -11.46 -7.31 25.62
CA GLU A 142 -11.43 -7.89 26.97
C GLU A 142 -10.76 -9.26 26.99
N GLU A 143 -10.98 -10.09 25.97
CA GLU A 143 -10.38 -11.41 25.87
C GLU A 143 -8.86 -11.32 25.59
N TYR A 144 -8.40 -10.33 24.78
CA TYR A 144 -6.97 -10.04 24.62
C TYR A 144 -6.37 -9.54 25.93
N TYR A 145 -7.00 -8.59 26.61
CA TYR A 145 -6.49 -8.06 27.88
C TYR A 145 -6.41 -9.12 28.98
N LYS A 146 -7.43 -9.91 29.13
CA LYS A 146 -7.48 -11.02 30.10
C LYS A 146 -6.31 -11.99 29.95
N ARG A 147 -5.86 -12.23 28.73
CA ARG A 147 -4.80 -13.20 28.44
C ARG A 147 -3.41 -12.55 28.35
N PHE A 148 -3.32 -11.32 27.90
CA PHE A 148 -2.07 -10.67 27.52
C PHE A 148 -1.87 -9.29 28.16
N GLY A 149 -2.67 -8.90 29.13
CA GLY A 149 -2.60 -7.59 29.78
C GLY A 149 -1.22 -7.23 30.34
N ASN A 150 -0.42 -8.22 30.75
CA ASN A 150 0.95 -8.02 31.21
C ASN A 150 1.90 -7.47 30.14
N TYR A 151 1.55 -7.64 28.85
CA TYR A 151 2.34 -7.16 27.71
C TYR A 151 1.84 -5.83 27.16
N PHE A 152 0.69 -5.35 27.66
CA PHE A 152 0.12 -4.08 27.21
C PHE A 152 1.03 -2.90 27.58
N GLY A 153 1.23 -1.99 26.64
CA GLY A 153 2.16 -0.86 26.77
C GLY A 153 3.65 -1.22 26.63
N THR A 154 4.02 -2.48 26.81
CA THR A 154 5.41 -2.98 26.67
C THR A 154 5.65 -3.59 25.28
N ILE A 155 5.21 -4.81 25.05
CA ILE A 155 5.31 -5.49 23.76
C ILE A 155 4.13 -5.09 22.87
N ILE A 156 2.90 -5.14 23.37
CA ILE A 156 1.68 -4.75 22.66
C ILE A 156 1.54 -3.23 22.75
N LYS A 157 1.56 -2.56 21.59
CA LYS A 157 1.53 -1.10 21.49
C LYS A 157 0.15 -0.52 21.28
N GLY A 158 -0.71 -1.26 20.60
CA GLY A 158 -2.06 -0.80 20.29
C GLY A 158 -2.91 -1.87 19.65
N ILE A 159 -4.15 -1.49 19.39
CA ILE A 159 -5.14 -2.26 18.64
C ILE A 159 -5.56 -1.45 17.42
N PHE A 160 -5.62 -2.13 16.28
CA PHE A 160 -6.02 -1.57 14.99
C PHE A 160 -7.49 -1.92 14.74
N THR A 161 -8.30 -0.91 14.42
CA THR A 161 -9.68 -1.04 13.96
C THR A 161 -9.75 -0.63 12.49
N ASP A 162 -10.31 -1.48 11.66
CA ASP A 162 -10.23 -1.41 10.21
C ASP A 162 -11.58 -1.04 9.61
N GLU A 163 -11.65 0.10 8.93
CA GLU A 163 -12.82 0.59 8.19
C GLU A 163 -14.17 0.51 8.93
N PRO A 164 -14.24 0.82 10.25
CA PRO A 164 -15.54 0.84 10.94
C PRO A 164 -16.46 1.86 10.27
N SER A 165 -17.72 1.50 10.05
CA SER A 165 -18.63 2.33 9.26
C SER A 165 -20.09 2.23 9.72
N ILE A 166 -20.83 3.34 9.55
CA ILE A 166 -22.28 3.43 9.75
C ILE A 166 -23.06 3.47 8.44
N GLY A 167 -22.39 3.43 7.30
CA GLY A 167 -22.99 3.72 6.00
C GLY A 167 -22.86 2.63 4.95
N TYR A 168 -22.58 1.39 5.30
CA TYR A 168 -22.48 0.29 4.33
C TYR A 168 -23.73 0.02 3.49
N CYS A 169 -24.84 0.61 3.88
CA CYS A 169 -26.08 0.61 3.14
C CYS A 169 -26.29 1.81 2.26
N SER A 170 -25.38 2.74 2.26
CA SER A 170 -25.55 4.03 1.57
C SER A 170 -25.48 3.89 0.05
N GLN A 171 -26.44 3.17 -0.50
CA GLN A 171 -26.89 3.47 -1.85
C GLN A 171 -27.55 4.83 -1.82
N ASN A 172 -27.51 5.58 -2.93
CA ASN A 172 -28.25 6.84 -3.06
C ASN A 172 -29.67 6.68 -2.54
N GLY A 173 -30.13 7.62 -1.73
CA GLY A 173 -31.47 7.61 -1.14
C GLY A 173 -31.58 6.95 0.24
N TYR A 174 -30.44 6.57 0.89
CA TYR A 174 -30.45 6.01 2.25
C TYR A 174 -29.59 6.85 3.20
N LEU A 175 -29.95 6.86 4.49
CA LEU A 175 -29.15 7.40 5.59
C LEU A 175 -29.01 6.36 6.71
N PRO A 176 -27.92 6.36 7.47
CA PRO A 176 -27.81 5.55 8.69
C PRO A 176 -28.87 5.97 9.69
N TYR A 177 -29.38 4.99 10.44
CA TYR A 177 -30.46 5.19 11.40
C TYR A 177 -30.21 4.37 12.67
N TYR A 178 -30.43 4.96 13.84
CA TYR A 178 -30.42 4.30 15.14
C TYR A 178 -31.74 4.53 15.89
N ASP A 179 -32.08 3.66 16.84
CA ASP A 179 -33.43 3.57 17.41
C ASP A 179 -33.93 4.84 18.11
N GLU A 180 -33.03 5.61 18.75
CA GLU A 180 -33.38 6.84 19.44
C GLU A 180 -33.33 8.10 18.53
N MET A 181 -33.01 7.95 17.25
CA MET A 181 -32.73 9.08 16.33
C MET A 181 -33.89 10.08 16.19
N GLU A 182 -35.12 9.58 16.26
CA GLU A 182 -36.30 10.43 16.20
C GLU A 182 -36.42 11.37 17.41
N ILE A 183 -36.08 10.83 18.60
CA ILE A 183 -36.10 11.57 19.86
C ILE A 183 -34.97 12.62 19.84
N ASP A 184 -33.75 12.16 19.53
CA ASP A 184 -32.57 13.03 19.48
C ASP A 184 -32.73 14.16 18.45
N TYR A 185 -33.38 13.87 17.32
CA TYR A 185 -33.66 14.85 16.29
C TYR A 185 -34.62 15.94 16.78
N LYS A 186 -35.68 15.53 17.47
CA LYS A 186 -36.68 16.48 18.05
C LYS A 186 -36.03 17.31 19.15
N ASP A 187 -35.20 16.71 19.99
CA ASP A 187 -34.53 17.42 21.08
C ASP A 187 -33.48 18.40 20.54
N ALA A 188 -32.77 18.05 19.50
CA ALA A 188 -31.70 18.89 18.92
C ALA A 188 -32.24 20.02 18.03
N TYR A 189 -33.30 19.77 17.28
CA TYR A 189 -33.77 20.69 16.23
C TYR A 189 -35.20 21.20 16.43
N GLY A 190 -35.94 20.71 17.42
CA GLY A 190 -37.32 21.11 17.71
C GLY A 190 -38.36 20.69 16.66
N LYS A 191 -37.97 19.76 15.77
CA LYS A 191 -38.77 19.25 14.65
C LYS A 191 -39.05 17.78 14.81
N ASP A 192 -40.22 17.32 14.30
CA ASP A 192 -40.44 15.89 14.14
C ASP A 192 -39.61 15.35 13.01
N PHE A 193 -38.98 14.19 13.22
CA PHE A 193 -38.05 13.59 12.28
C PHE A 193 -38.69 13.25 10.92
N PHE A 194 -39.88 12.60 10.98
CA PHE A 194 -40.58 12.19 9.75
C PHE A 194 -41.28 13.38 9.06
N ASP A 195 -41.79 14.33 9.81
CA ASP A 195 -42.38 15.55 9.22
C ASP A 195 -41.32 16.36 8.47
N ASP A 196 -40.11 16.50 9.04
CA ASP A 196 -38.98 17.21 8.38
C ASP A 196 -38.45 16.43 7.16
N LEU A 197 -38.35 15.10 7.25
CA LEU A 197 -38.03 14.22 6.12
C LEU A 197 -39.04 14.39 4.97
N LEU A 198 -40.35 14.30 5.26
CA LEU A 198 -41.42 14.41 4.26
C LEU A 198 -41.57 15.82 3.68
N SER A 199 -41.15 16.83 4.42
CA SER A 199 -41.15 18.22 3.92
C SER A 199 -40.05 18.48 2.88
N HIS A 200 -39.15 17.50 2.64
CA HIS A 200 -37.95 17.65 1.82
C HIS A 200 -37.08 18.85 2.25
N SER A 201 -36.99 19.07 3.57
CA SER A 201 -36.17 20.13 4.14
C SER A 201 -34.73 20.02 3.65
N GLU A 202 -34.17 21.12 3.16
CA GLU A 202 -32.75 21.12 2.68
C GLU A 202 -31.74 20.74 3.77
N ASP A 203 -32.09 20.96 5.04
CA ASP A 203 -31.22 20.70 6.17
C ASP A 203 -31.38 19.29 6.78
N PHE A 204 -32.47 18.58 6.39
CA PHE A 204 -32.78 17.29 7.00
C PHE A 204 -31.56 16.31 6.94
N CYS A 205 -31.01 16.13 5.76
CA CYS A 205 -29.88 15.21 5.54
C CYS A 205 -28.67 15.58 6.41
N ARG A 206 -28.29 16.86 6.43
CA ARG A 206 -27.21 17.37 7.27
C ARG A 206 -27.48 17.14 8.75
N ASN A 207 -28.69 17.42 9.23
CA ASN A 207 -29.05 17.28 10.63
C ASN A 207 -29.07 15.81 11.08
N ALA A 208 -29.67 14.95 10.26
CA ALA A 208 -29.67 13.49 10.51
C ALA A 208 -28.26 12.91 10.53
N MET A 209 -27.42 13.27 9.57
CA MET A 209 -26.01 12.82 9.50
C MET A 209 -25.16 13.37 10.65
N LYS A 210 -25.41 14.59 11.13
CA LYS A 210 -24.72 15.13 12.34
C LYS A 210 -25.03 14.29 13.58
N LEU A 211 -26.29 13.87 13.76
CA LEU A 211 -26.68 13.00 14.86
C LEU A 211 -26.05 11.61 14.73
N ALA A 212 -26.16 10.99 13.55
CA ALA A 212 -25.55 9.67 13.31
C ALA A 212 -24.03 9.69 13.53
N SER A 213 -23.36 10.73 13.04
CA SER A 213 -21.91 10.95 13.25
C SER A 213 -21.56 11.10 14.73
N ALA A 214 -22.31 11.89 15.47
CA ALA A 214 -22.07 12.08 16.91
C ALA A 214 -22.26 10.78 17.68
N LYS A 215 -23.31 10.01 17.35
CA LYS A 215 -23.62 8.72 17.97
C LYS A 215 -22.55 7.67 17.68
N PHE A 216 -22.08 7.59 16.42
CA PHE A 216 -20.97 6.72 16.04
C PHE A 216 -19.69 7.05 16.79
N LYS A 217 -19.36 8.34 16.84
CA LYS A 217 -18.18 8.79 17.57
C LYS A 217 -18.26 8.38 19.05
N GLU A 218 -19.36 8.67 19.72
CA GLU A 218 -19.58 8.38 21.14
C GLU A 218 -19.57 6.87 21.42
N ALA A 219 -20.42 6.13 20.68
CA ALA A 219 -20.67 4.72 20.94
C ALA A 219 -19.53 3.80 20.54
N TYR A 220 -18.75 4.14 19.51
CA TYR A 220 -17.67 3.32 18.99
C TYR A 220 -16.30 3.93 19.23
N ILE A 221 -15.99 5.05 18.57
CA ILE A 221 -14.60 5.57 18.52
C ILE A 221 -14.12 6.01 19.90
N ASP A 222 -14.87 6.87 20.59
CA ASP A 222 -14.50 7.37 21.92
C ASP A 222 -14.46 6.24 22.95
N LYS A 223 -15.35 5.25 22.82
CA LYS A 223 -15.40 4.10 23.72
C LYS A 223 -14.16 3.20 23.55
N LEU A 224 -13.80 2.85 22.32
CA LEU A 224 -12.58 2.05 22.04
C LEU A 224 -11.32 2.82 22.46
N SER A 225 -11.20 4.10 22.11
CA SER A 225 -10.07 4.96 22.51
C SER A 225 -9.95 5.03 24.04
N SER A 226 -11.07 5.20 24.74
CA SER A 226 -11.08 5.23 26.21
C SER A 226 -10.68 3.91 26.82
N TRP A 227 -11.16 2.79 26.22
CA TRP A 227 -10.77 1.45 26.66
C TRP A 227 -9.26 1.23 26.45
N CYS A 228 -8.72 1.52 25.28
CA CYS A 228 -7.29 1.38 24.99
C CYS A 228 -6.43 2.22 25.94
N LYS A 229 -6.79 3.48 26.17
CA LYS A 229 -6.09 4.37 27.13
C LYS A 229 -6.09 3.82 28.54
N SER A 230 -7.23 3.31 29.03
CA SER A 230 -7.33 2.74 30.37
C SER A 230 -6.46 1.51 30.56
N HIS A 231 -6.08 0.84 29.46
CA HIS A 231 -5.23 -0.35 29.44
C HIS A 231 -3.78 -0.06 28.96
N GLY A 232 -3.42 1.22 28.80
CA GLY A 232 -2.05 1.65 28.50
C GLY A 232 -1.56 1.38 27.08
N ILE A 233 -2.47 1.23 26.13
CA ILE A 233 -2.20 1.03 24.69
C ILE A 233 -2.90 2.09 23.84
N LEU A 234 -2.62 2.11 22.54
CA LEU A 234 -3.20 3.04 21.59
C LEU A 234 -4.33 2.38 20.77
N MET A 235 -5.39 3.11 20.50
CA MET A 235 -6.32 2.81 19.43
C MET A 235 -5.82 3.44 18.14
N THR A 236 -5.67 2.64 17.10
CA THR A 236 -5.32 3.08 15.74
C THR A 236 -6.23 2.46 14.71
N GLY A 237 -6.08 2.85 13.46
CA GLY A 237 -6.87 2.40 12.31
C GLY A 237 -7.29 3.57 11.45
N HIS A 238 -8.18 3.33 10.51
CA HIS A 238 -8.68 4.31 9.57
C HIS A 238 -10.18 4.13 9.33
N LEU A 239 -10.79 5.08 8.61
CA LEU A 239 -12.23 5.10 8.36
C LEU A 239 -12.56 4.62 6.94
N MET A 240 -13.74 4.03 6.75
CA MET A 240 -14.19 3.52 5.44
C MET A 240 -14.17 4.59 4.35
N CYS A 241 -13.63 4.22 3.17
CA CYS A 241 -13.55 5.10 2.00
C CYS A 241 -12.87 6.45 2.28
N ASP A 242 -11.85 6.45 3.10
CA ASP A 242 -11.11 7.67 3.47
C ASP A 242 -10.28 8.24 2.31
N ASN A 243 -9.96 7.43 1.29
CA ASN A 243 -9.35 7.88 0.04
C ASN A 243 -10.17 8.96 -0.70
N GLU A 244 -11.47 9.05 -0.45
CA GLU A 244 -12.33 10.13 -0.95
C GLU A 244 -12.94 10.93 0.22
N PRO A 245 -12.15 11.71 0.99
CA PRO A 245 -12.53 12.22 2.31
C PRO A 245 -13.78 13.12 2.29
N PHE A 246 -14.08 13.79 1.17
CA PHE A 246 -15.29 14.61 1.05
C PHE A 246 -16.56 13.79 0.85
N TYR A 247 -16.44 12.58 0.27
CA TYR A 247 -17.56 11.67 0.02
C TYR A 247 -17.71 10.62 1.12
N SER A 248 -16.67 10.40 1.91
CA SER A 248 -16.64 9.40 2.99
C SER A 248 -17.64 9.70 4.12
N VAL A 249 -18.22 10.90 4.16
CA VAL A 249 -19.30 11.29 5.10
C VAL A 249 -20.47 10.31 5.08
N ARG A 250 -20.73 9.65 3.95
CA ARG A 250 -21.79 8.62 3.83
C ARG A 250 -21.56 7.44 4.74
N TYR A 251 -20.29 7.13 4.97
CA TYR A 251 -19.85 5.98 5.72
C TYR A 251 -19.45 6.31 7.15
N ASN A 252 -19.03 7.55 7.39
CA ASN A 252 -18.35 7.92 8.63
C ASN A 252 -18.95 9.15 9.34
N GLY A 253 -19.87 9.87 8.70
CA GLY A 253 -20.34 11.15 9.20
C GLY A 253 -19.28 12.25 9.06
N ASP A 254 -19.06 13.06 10.09
CA ASP A 254 -18.02 14.10 10.09
C ASP A 254 -16.61 13.48 10.09
N PHE A 255 -16.03 13.36 8.90
CA PHE A 255 -14.78 12.67 8.67
C PHE A 255 -13.64 13.17 9.57
N LEU A 256 -13.34 14.47 9.53
CA LEU A 256 -12.21 15.01 10.28
C LEU A 256 -12.41 14.91 11.80
N LYS A 257 -13.63 15.13 12.27
CA LYS A 257 -13.95 15.03 13.70
C LYS A 257 -13.83 13.60 14.21
N ASN A 258 -14.31 12.63 13.44
CA ASN A 258 -14.26 11.22 13.79
C ASN A 258 -12.84 10.67 13.69
N LEU A 259 -12.09 10.99 12.63
CA LEU A 259 -10.68 10.64 12.48
C LEU A 259 -9.83 11.21 13.63
N SER A 260 -10.11 12.48 14.02
CA SER A 260 -9.40 13.13 15.14
C SER A 260 -9.72 12.51 16.50
N ALA A 261 -10.65 11.58 16.62
CA ALA A 261 -10.97 10.92 17.88
C ALA A 261 -10.08 9.68 18.17
N PHE A 262 -9.39 9.15 17.17
CA PHE A 262 -8.41 8.08 17.35
C PHE A 262 -7.22 8.56 18.18
N ASP A 263 -6.54 7.63 18.91
CA ASP A 263 -5.32 7.95 19.65
C ASP A 263 -4.13 8.14 18.72
N LEU A 264 -4.03 7.29 17.71
CA LEU A 264 -3.13 7.36 16.58
C LEU A 264 -3.99 7.32 15.31
N PRO A 265 -4.48 8.47 14.82
CA PRO A 265 -5.34 8.51 13.65
C PRO A 265 -4.62 8.00 12.40
N GLY A 266 -5.35 7.35 11.51
CA GLY A 266 -4.79 6.71 10.33
C GLY A 266 -5.61 6.90 9.06
N ILE A 267 -4.95 6.63 7.95
CA ILE A 267 -5.54 6.60 6.61
C ILE A 267 -5.06 5.38 5.85
N ASP A 268 -5.83 4.96 4.85
CA ASP A 268 -5.52 3.87 3.92
C ASP A 268 -5.35 4.38 2.47
N GLU A 269 -4.98 3.45 1.59
CA GLU A 269 -4.89 3.61 0.13
C GLU A 269 -3.91 4.68 -0.39
N ILE A 270 -2.91 5.06 0.38
CA ILE A 270 -1.75 5.76 -0.19
C ILE A 270 -0.87 4.72 -0.87
N ALA A 271 -1.35 4.15 -1.95
CA ALA A 271 -0.65 2.96 -2.31
C ALA A 271 -0.16 2.90 -3.72
N THR A 272 -1.02 3.11 -4.63
CA THR A 272 -0.76 2.57 -5.95
C THR A 272 -0.54 3.64 -6.98
N CYS A 273 -1.13 4.80 -6.76
CA CYS A 273 -1.09 5.87 -7.73
C CYS A 273 -0.75 7.22 -7.10
N LEU A 274 0.50 7.63 -7.22
CA LEU A 274 0.94 8.98 -6.84
C LEU A 274 0.27 10.09 -7.68
N GLU A 275 -0.42 9.71 -8.75
CA GLU A 275 -1.19 10.59 -9.64
C GLU A 275 -2.66 10.71 -9.21
N ASP A 276 -3.10 9.99 -8.17
CA ASP A 276 -4.50 9.99 -7.75
C ASP A 276 -4.94 11.40 -7.37
N ARG A 277 -6.06 11.80 -7.96
CA ARG A 277 -6.65 13.14 -7.76
C ARG A 277 -7.05 13.41 -6.31
N THR A 278 -7.35 12.36 -5.54
CA THR A 278 -7.84 12.49 -4.16
C THR A 278 -6.73 12.47 -3.12
N LEU A 279 -5.53 12.08 -3.52
CA LEU A 279 -4.37 11.87 -2.62
C LEU A 279 -4.06 13.08 -1.74
N MET A 280 -4.02 14.29 -2.32
CA MET A 280 -3.70 15.49 -1.54
C MET A 280 -4.80 15.83 -0.53
N ALA A 281 -6.06 15.56 -0.87
CA ALA A 281 -7.19 15.78 0.05
C ALA A 281 -7.12 14.83 1.26
N LEU A 282 -6.80 13.56 1.02
CA LEU A 282 -6.60 12.55 2.06
C LEU A 282 -5.45 12.93 2.99
N LEU A 283 -4.29 13.27 2.42
CA LEU A 283 -3.10 13.67 3.17
C LEU A 283 -3.33 14.93 4.01
N GLY A 284 -4.08 15.90 3.51
CA GLY A 284 -4.50 17.07 4.30
C GLY A 284 -5.41 16.69 5.47
N GLY A 285 -6.28 15.68 5.29
CA GLY A 285 -7.18 15.17 6.34
C GLY A 285 -6.42 14.55 7.50
N ILE A 286 -5.46 13.68 7.23
CA ILE A 286 -4.66 13.06 8.29
C ILE A 286 -3.73 14.06 8.97
N GLU A 287 -3.18 15.03 8.25
CA GLU A 287 -2.38 16.10 8.84
C GLU A 287 -3.19 16.92 9.85
N TYR A 288 -4.46 17.23 9.54
CA TYR A 288 -5.37 17.89 10.46
C TYR A 288 -5.66 17.04 11.71
N ALA A 289 -5.89 15.73 11.52
CA ALA A 289 -6.29 14.82 12.58
C ALA A 289 -5.11 14.40 13.51
N ARG A 290 -3.86 14.62 13.09
CA ARG A 290 -2.66 14.16 13.80
C ARG A 290 -2.66 14.59 15.28
N LYS A 291 -2.24 13.66 16.14
CA LYS A 291 -2.10 13.84 17.59
C LYS A 291 -0.63 13.92 18.03
N GLU A 292 -0.42 14.16 19.32
CA GLU A 292 0.93 14.13 19.92
C GLU A 292 1.65 12.78 19.70
N LYS A 293 0.90 11.67 19.71
CA LYS A 293 1.43 10.32 19.47
C LYS A 293 1.81 10.05 18.03
N GLY A 294 1.41 10.90 17.10
CA GLY A 294 1.67 10.77 15.68
C GLY A 294 0.42 10.61 14.85
N ALA A 295 0.63 10.11 13.63
CA ALA A 295 -0.39 9.65 12.70
C ALA A 295 0.15 8.45 11.93
N MET A 296 -0.73 7.59 11.43
CA MET A 296 -0.31 6.45 10.64
C MET A 296 -0.90 6.46 9.22
N ALA A 297 -0.27 5.71 8.33
CA ALA A 297 -0.84 5.34 7.06
C ALA A 297 -0.69 3.84 6.85
N GLU A 298 -1.74 3.21 6.35
CA GLU A 298 -1.69 1.92 5.69
C GLU A 298 -1.18 2.15 4.27
N LEU A 299 -0.03 1.55 3.93
CA LEU A 299 0.67 1.81 2.68
C LEU A 299 0.78 0.55 1.85
N PHE A 300 0.69 0.74 0.52
CA PHE A 300 1.00 -0.26 -0.49
C PHE A 300 -0.04 -1.37 -0.66
N ALA A 301 -1.20 -1.29 0.01
CA ALA A 301 -2.35 -2.11 -0.31
C ALA A 301 -2.69 -1.95 -1.81
N LEU A 302 -3.12 -3.04 -2.47
CA LEU A 302 -3.46 -3.04 -3.90
C LEU A 302 -2.31 -2.66 -4.86
N GLY A 303 -1.09 -2.54 -4.35
CA GLY A 303 0.09 -2.25 -5.17
C GLY A 303 0.51 -3.45 -6.03
N PRO A 304 1.24 -3.19 -7.13
CA PRO A 304 1.87 -4.27 -7.88
C PRO A 304 2.90 -4.99 -7.01
N CYS A 305 3.02 -6.30 -7.19
CA CYS A 305 3.99 -7.11 -6.43
C CYS A 305 5.46 -6.81 -6.79
N ASP A 306 5.71 -5.92 -7.73
CA ASP A 306 7.00 -5.47 -8.20
C ASP A 306 7.21 -3.95 -8.06
N MET A 307 6.48 -3.31 -7.16
CA MET A 307 6.63 -1.87 -6.89
C MET A 307 8.08 -1.54 -6.54
N SER A 308 8.66 -0.59 -7.25
CA SER A 308 10.05 -0.17 -7.04
C SER A 308 10.27 0.45 -5.65
N TYR A 309 11.46 0.25 -5.08
CA TYR A 309 11.83 0.90 -3.83
C TYR A 309 11.86 2.43 -3.94
N ALA A 310 12.12 2.97 -5.13
CA ALA A 310 12.05 4.40 -5.38
C ALA A 310 10.64 4.95 -5.13
N LYS A 311 9.62 4.28 -5.65
CA LYS A 311 8.21 4.62 -5.42
C LYS A 311 7.82 4.47 -3.95
N LYS A 312 8.18 3.34 -3.31
CA LYS A 312 7.98 3.13 -1.86
C LYS A 312 8.59 4.25 -1.02
N LYS A 313 9.84 4.61 -1.29
CA LYS A 313 10.54 5.69 -0.60
C LYS A 313 9.84 7.04 -0.83
N CYS A 314 9.46 7.35 -2.06
CA CYS A 314 8.75 8.59 -2.40
C CYS A 314 7.46 8.72 -1.58
N MET A 315 6.68 7.63 -1.47
CA MET A 315 5.44 7.60 -0.69
C MET A 315 5.68 7.80 0.82
N LEU A 316 6.72 7.19 1.39
CA LEU A 316 7.10 7.42 2.79
C LEU A 316 7.41 8.90 3.07
N TYR A 317 8.17 9.54 2.19
CA TYR A 317 8.52 10.96 2.37
C TYR A 317 7.35 11.90 2.10
N LEU A 318 6.48 11.58 1.14
CA LEU A 318 5.23 12.33 0.93
C LEU A 318 4.34 12.25 2.18
N SER A 319 4.16 11.06 2.72
CA SER A 319 3.41 10.82 3.96
C SER A 319 4.01 11.62 5.12
N ALA A 320 5.34 11.60 5.28
CA ALA A 320 6.03 12.36 6.30
C ALA A 320 5.88 13.89 6.15
N CYS A 321 5.85 14.41 4.91
CA CYS A 321 5.54 15.81 4.64
C CYS A 321 4.15 16.22 5.11
N HIS A 322 3.24 15.26 5.27
CA HIS A 322 1.90 15.41 5.83
C HIS A 322 1.78 14.85 7.25
N LYS A 323 2.89 14.82 7.99
CA LYS A 323 2.93 14.53 9.43
C LYS A 323 2.68 13.07 9.83
N ILE A 324 2.71 12.13 8.88
CA ILE A 324 2.61 10.69 9.15
C ILE A 324 3.97 10.17 9.58
N ASP A 325 4.02 9.41 10.67
CA ASP A 325 5.24 8.90 11.29
C ASP A 325 5.18 7.42 11.71
N HIS A 326 4.08 6.73 11.37
CA HIS A 326 3.90 5.29 11.50
C HIS A 326 3.40 4.74 10.17
N TYR A 327 4.04 3.69 9.65
CA TYR A 327 3.76 3.15 8.33
C TYR A 327 3.39 1.68 8.44
N PHE A 328 2.10 1.38 8.31
CA PHE A 328 1.59 0.02 8.27
C PHE A 328 1.70 -0.49 6.84
N LEU A 329 2.53 -1.52 6.64
CA LEU A 329 2.80 -2.08 5.32
C LEU A 329 1.75 -3.14 5.00
N ALA A 330 0.79 -2.79 4.20
CA ALA A 330 -0.31 -3.65 3.79
C ALA A 330 0.03 -4.36 2.47
N ILE A 331 -0.05 -5.62 2.38
CA ILE A 331 -0.29 -6.70 3.34
C ILE A 331 0.72 -7.80 2.99
N SER A 332 1.30 -8.48 3.95
CA SER A 332 2.07 -9.67 3.66
C SER A 332 1.10 -10.86 3.51
N HIS A 333 0.81 -11.26 2.26
CA HIS A 333 -0.05 -12.39 1.95
C HIS A 333 0.64 -13.75 2.02
N MET A 334 1.82 -13.79 2.55
CA MET A 334 2.44 -15.08 2.89
C MET A 334 1.91 -15.48 4.25
N ASP A 335 1.54 -16.72 4.39
CA ASP A 335 1.38 -17.25 5.72
C ASP A 335 2.74 -17.21 6.44
N ILE A 336 2.70 -17.31 7.73
CA ILE A 336 3.88 -17.15 8.57
C ILE A 336 4.85 -18.32 8.41
N SER A 337 4.39 -19.46 7.93
CA SER A 337 5.23 -20.59 7.52
C SER A 337 5.97 -20.29 6.21
N GLY A 338 5.65 -19.20 5.56
CA GLY A 338 6.25 -18.76 4.32
C GLY A 338 5.49 -19.21 3.07
N ASN A 339 4.27 -19.72 3.20
CA ASN A 339 3.42 -20.06 2.08
C ASN A 339 2.70 -18.83 1.54
N MET A 340 2.72 -18.64 0.23
CA MET A 340 2.02 -17.53 -0.37
C MET A 340 0.51 -17.76 -0.26
N HIS A 341 -0.13 -16.86 0.42
CA HIS A 341 -1.57 -16.77 0.45
C HIS A 341 -2.05 -15.78 -0.60
N VAL A 342 -2.93 -16.21 -1.46
CA VAL A 342 -3.35 -15.44 -2.63
C VAL A 342 -4.86 -15.35 -2.65
N CYS A 343 -5.46 -14.87 -1.55
CA CYS A 343 -6.91 -14.76 -1.48
C CYS A 343 -7.44 -13.36 -1.83
N ASP A 344 -6.60 -12.32 -1.73
CA ASP A 344 -7.06 -10.94 -1.89
C ASP A 344 -6.19 -10.10 -2.82
N TYR A 345 -4.96 -9.79 -2.45
CA TYR A 345 -4.04 -8.92 -3.19
C TYR A 345 -2.69 -9.58 -3.34
N PHE A 346 -1.91 -9.19 -4.32
CA PHE A 346 -0.51 -9.58 -4.38
C PHE A 346 0.26 -8.85 -3.27
N SER A 347 1.13 -9.59 -2.59
CA SER A 347 1.98 -9.02 -1.56
C SER A 347 3.29 -8.52 -2.14
N ASP A 348 3.60 -7.27 -1.82
CA ASP A 348 4.86 -6.64 -2.15
C ASP A 348 5.91 -6.76 -1.02
N PHE A 349 5.51 -7.27 0.14
CA PHE A 349 6.34 -7.35 1.36
C PHE A 349 6.58 -8.76 1.86
N ALA A 350 6.49 -9.73 0.99
CA ALA A 350 6.77 -11.10 1.35
C ALA A 350 8.27 -11.29 1.63
N VAL A 351 8.61 -11.92 2.76
CA VAL A 351 10.00 -12.27 3.10
C VAL A 351 10.67 -13.19 2.07
N ALA A 352 9.89 -13.81 1.20
CA ALA A 352 10.36 -14.62 0.08
C ALA A 352 10.69 -13.82 -1.18
N GLN A 353 10.44 -12.50 -1.20
CA GLN A 353 10.88 -11.63 -2.29
C GLN A 353 12.40 -11.70 -2.44
N PRO A 354 12.94 -11.91 -3.63
CA PRO A 354 14.40 -11.93 -3.82
C PRO A 354 15.08 -10.63 -3.37
N ASP A 355 14.40 -9.51 -3.54
CA ASP A 355 14.87 -8.16 -3.17
C ASP A 355 14.55 -7.75 -1.74
N PHE A 356 13.95 -8.62 -0.91
CA PHE A 356 13.52 -8.29 0.46
C PHE A 356 14.65 -7.71 1.34
N GLY A 357 15.91 -8.05 1.04
CA GLY A 357 17.07 -7.45 1.69
C GLY A 357 17.15 -5.92 1.57
N GLY A 358 16.53 -5.34 0.54
CA GLY A 358 16.39 -3.88 0.36
C GLY A 358 15.52 -3.21 1.40
N MET A 359 14.62 -3.94 2.08
CA MET A 359 13.77 -3.40 3.16
C MET A 359 14.59 -2.80 4.30
N ARG A 360 15.80 -3.28 4.54
CA ARG A 360 16.70 -2.70 5.55
C ARG A 360 17.04 -1.24 5.22
N LEU A 361 17.34 -0.95 3.96
CA LEU A 361 17.63 0.42 3.51
C LEU A 361 16.36 1.29 3.54
N LEU A 362 15.21 0.74 3.13
CA LEU A 362 13.94 1.44 3.24
C LEU A 362 13.58 1.77 4.70
N SER A 363 13.90 0.88 5.63
CA SER A 363 13.71 1.13 7.07
C SER A 363 14.55 2.30 7.59
N GLU A 364 15.79 2.46 7.10
CA GLU A 364 16.61 3.63 7.44
C GLU A 364 16.00 4.92 6.87
N ASP A 365 15.55 4.89 5.61
CA ASP A 365 14.81 6.02 5.03
C ASP A 365 13.52 6.35 5.82
N ALA A 366 12.79 5.34 6.25
CA ALA A 366 11.59 5.53 7.07
C ALA A 366 11.88 6.20 8.43
N LYS A 367 13.02 5.89 9.06
CA LYS A 367 13.46 6.59 10.30
C LYS A 367 13.73 8.07 10.05
N ILE A 368 14.34 8.41 8.90
CA ILE A 368 14.57 9.81 8.49
C ILE A 368 13.23 10.50 8.22
N ALA A 369 12.33 9.84 7.49
CA ALA A 369 11.00 10.34 7.18
C ALA A 369 10.20 10.63 8.48
N ARG A 370 10.27 9.75 9.48
CA ARG A 370 9.64 9.98 10.78
C ARG A 370 10.17 11.23 11.50
N GLU A 371 11.46 11.51 11.43
CA GLU A 371 12.00 12.75 12.02
C GLU A 371 11.54 13.99 11.22
N LEU A 372 11.37 13.85 9.91
CA LEU A 372 10.81 14.90 9.07
C LEU A 372 9.35 15.21 9.44
N ALA A 373 8.55 14.19 9.73
CA ALA A 373 7.13 14.34 10.09
C ALA A 373 6.92 15.18 11.38
N LYS A 374 7.95 15.30 12.24
CA LYS A 374 7.91 16.12 13.45
C LYS A 374 8.14 17.62 13.18
N LYS A 375 8.67 17.98 12.01
CA LYS A 375 9.00 19.36 11.67
C LYS A 375 7.76 20.16 11.28
N ASP A 376 7.67 21.41 11.70
CA ASP A 376 6.55 22.29 11.38
C ASP A 376 6.82 23.15 10.15
N TYR A 377 5.74 23.53 9.48
CA TYR A 377 5.74 24.46 8.36
C TYR A 377 4.56 25.45 8.47
N SER A 378 4.74 26.61 7.87
CA SER A 378 3.72 27.65 7.79
C SER A 378 2.94 27.52 6.49
N PRO A 379 1.58 27.46 6.52
CA PRO A 379 0.80 27.43 5.29
C PRO A 379 0.74 28.82 4.64
N ASP A 380 0.67 28.84 3.32
CA ASP A 380 0.36 30.03 2.53
C ASP A 380 -1.16 30.29 2.46
N LEU A 381 -1.96 29.23 2.69
CA LEU A 381 -3.42 29.23 2.57
C LEU A 381 -4.03 28.25 3.57
N TYR A 382 -5.15 28.64 4.18
CA TYR A 382 -6.03 27.69 4.89
C TYR A 382 -7.21 27.32 4.03
N ILE A 383 -7.66 26.08 4.11
CA ILE A 383 -8.81 25.56 3.38
C ILE A 383 -9.83 25.03 4.38
N ARG A 384 -11.04 25.58 4.35
CA ARG A 384 -12.13 25.07 5.17
C ARG A 384 -12.60 23.73 4.63
N PHE A 385 -12.53 22.71 5.44
CA PHE A 385 -13.01 21.39 5.04
C PHE A 385 -14.54 21.45 4.82
N PRO A 386 -15.08 20.92 3.72
CA PRO A 386 -16.47 21.14 3.33
C PRO A 386 -17.46 20.22 4.07
N THR A 387 -17.32 20.07 5.40
CA THR A 387 -18.13 19.14 6.22
C THR A 387 -19.62 19.34 6.04
N ASP A 388 -20.11 20.59 6.19
CA ASP A 388 -21.56 20.86 6.12
C ASP A 388 -22.14 20.58 4.73
N ILE A 389 -21.41 20.91 3.68
CA ILE A 389 -21.80 20.62 2.28
C ILE A 389 -21.84 19.10 2.05
N SER A 390 -20.83 18.39 2.50
CA SER A 390 -20.74 16.94 2.36
C SER A 390 -21.87 16.23 3.13
N LEU A 391 -22.14 16.62 4.37
CA LEU A 391 -23.25 16.07 5.18
C LEU A 391 -24.64 16.38 4.58
N LYS A 392 -24.84 17.59 4.04
CA LYS A 392 -26.08 17.99 3.35
C LYS A 392 -26.37 17.11 2.14
N ASN A 393 -25.33 16.63 1.48
CA ASN A 393 -25.42 15.84 0.25
C ASN A 393 -25.16 14.32 0.47
N ALA A 394 -25.08 13.83 1.71
CA ALA A 394 -24.69 12.45 2.00
C ALA A 394 -25.59 11.38 1.35
N SER A 395 -26.86 11.66 1.10
CA SER A 395 -27.83 10.73 0.49
C SER A 395 -27.89 10.77 -1.04
N ARG A 396 -27.16 11.67 -1.69
CA ARG A 396 -27.22 11.90 -3.13
C ARG A 396 -25.82 12.10 -3.72
N ASP A 397 -25.70 11.98 -5.03
CA ASP A 397 -24.44 12.31 -5.71
C ASP A 397 -24.24 13.83 -5.74
N PHE A 398 -23.00 14.24 -5.53
CA PHE A 398 -22.54 15.63 -5.62
C PHE A 398 -21.08 15.64 -6.09
N ASP A 399 -20.67 16.74 -6.71
CA ASP A 399 -19.36 16.83 -7.35
C ASP A 399 -18.47 17.87 -6.66
N LEU A 400 -17.38 17.41 -6.06
CA LEU A 400 -16.31 18.21 -5.46
C LEU A 400 -14.97 18.10 -6.24
N THR A 401 -15.02 17.70 -7.50
CA THR A 401 -13.81 17.57 -8.35
C THR A 401 -13.03 18.88 -8.44
N VAL A 402 -13.71 20.03 -8.39
CA VAL A 402 -13.08 21.35 -8.37
C VAL A 402 -12.11 21.51 -7.19
N LEU A 403 -12.49 21.02 -6.01
CA LEU A 403 -11.66 21.11 -4.82
C LEU A 403 -10.48 20.14 -4.88
N PHE A 404 -10.70 18.90 -5.31
CA PHE A 404 -9.60 17.97 -5.54
C PHE A 404 -8.58 18.52 -6.55
N SER A 405 -9.06 19.09 -7.66
CA SER A 405 -8.18 19.68 -8.69
C SER A 405 -7.38 20.85 -8.14
N LEU A 406 -8.00 21.72 -7.35
CA LEU A 406 -7.31 22.82 -6.71
C LEU A 406 -6.22 22.34 -5.73
N LEU A 407 -6.51 21.37 -4.87
CA LEU A 407 -5.54 20.85 -3.90
C LEU A 407 -4.28 20.28 -4.59
N ASN A 408 -4.46 19.58 -5.69
CA ASN A 408 -3.36 19.07 -6.50
C ASN A 408 -2.56 20.20 -7.15
N GLU A 409 -3.22 21.18 -7.78
CA GLU A 409 -2.55 22.32 -8.41
C GLU A 409 -1.75 23.15 -7.38
N LEU A 410 -2.31 23.39 -6.19
CA LEU A 410 -1.58 24.09 -5.11
C LEU A 410 -0.33 23.28 -4.70
N SER A 411 -0.49 21.98 -4.49
CA SER A 411 0.59 21.11 -4.02
C SER A 411 1.73 21.02 -5.05
N TYR A 412 1.43 20.85 -6.34
CA TYR A 412 2.45 20.78 -7.40
C TYR A 412 3.13 22.12 -7.70
N ARG A 413 2.53 23.22 -7.29
CA ARG A 413 3.17 24.54 -7.36
C ARG A 413 3.96 24.88 -6.10
N GLY A 414 4.00 23.96 -5.12
CA GLY A 414 4.68 24.15 -3.84
C GLY A 414 4.02 25.20 -2.95
N ILE A 415 2.74 25.51 -3.19
CA ILE A 415 1.90 26.33 -2.31
C ILE A 415 1.50 25.46 -1.13
N GLN A 416 1.83 25.90 0.06
CA GLN A 416 1.61 25.13 1.29
C GLN A 416 0.23 25.48 1.88
N TRP A 417 -0.58 24.49 2.10
CA TRP A 417 -1.93 24.68 2.64
C TRP A 417 -2.23 23.73 3.80
N LYS A 418 -3.21 24.08 4.63
CA LYS A 418 -3.72 23.23 5.72
C LYS A 418 -5.23 23.32 5.80
N TYR A 419 -5.88 22.24 6.21
CA TYR A 419 -7.29 22.27 6.55
C TYR A 419 -7.56 23.02 7.86
N ILE A 420 -8.74 23.65 7.92
CA ILE A 420 -9.35 24.18 9.15
C ILE A 420 -10.79 23.73 9.26
N CYS A 421 -11.27 23.61 10.51
CA CYS A 421 -12.67 23.42 10.85
C CYS A 421 -13.10 24.53 11.83
N GLY A 422 -14.28 25.12 11.61
CA GLY A 422 -14.76 26.22 12.46
C GLY A 422 -14.03 27.55 12.22
N GLU A 423 -14.21 28.49 13.12
CA GLU A 423 -13.56 29.80 13.09
C GLU A 423 -12.17 29.71 13.69
N MET A 424 -11.17 30.23 12.99
CA MET A 424 -9.79 30.33 13.45
C MET A 424 -9.21 31.67 13.04
N PRO A 425 -8.68 32.46 13.98
CA PRO A 425 -7.95 33.69 13.64
C PRO A 425 -6.66 33.32 12.90
N THR A 426 -6.44 33.88 11.72
CA THR A 426 -5.25 33.65 10.93
C THR A 426 -4.94 34.86 10.08
N ASP A 427 -3.67 35.13 9.84
CA ASP A 427 -3.19 36.16 8.90
C ASP A 427 -3.14 35.65 7.45
N ALA A 428 -3.17 34.30 7.25
CA ALA A 428 -3.20 33.71 5.93
C ALA A 428 -4.62 33.66 5.37
N PRO A 429 -4.80 33.75 4.04
CA PRO A 429 -6.12 33.68 3.42
C PRO A 429 -6.84 32.36 3.71
N ILE A 430 -8.16 32.43 3.76
CA ILE A 430 -9.04 31.26 3.95
C ILE A 430 -9.83 31.02 2.66
N LEU A 431 -9.77 29.81 2.16
CA LEU A 431 -10.57 29.29 1.07
C LEU A 431 -11.67 28.39 1.60
N GLU A 432 -12.88 28.55 1.06
CA GLU A 432 -14.01 27.69 1.36
C GLU A 432 -14.88 27.48 0.11
N LEU A 433 -15.83 26.55 0.20
CA LEU A 433 -16.89 26.38 -0.78
C LEU A 433 -18.18 27.00 -0.26
N ASP A 434 -18.93 27.67 -1.13
CA ASP A 434 -20.30 28.06 -0.83
C ASP A 434 -21.31 26.92 -1.16
N ASP A 435 -22.57 27.13 -0.83
CA ASP A 435 -23.67 26.18 -1.09
C ASP A 435 -23.85 25.85 -2.59
N SER A 436 -23.34 26.67 -3.49
CA SER A 436 -23.34 26.47 -4.94
C SER A 436 -22.07 25.77 -5.46
N LEU A 437 -21.20 25.29 -4.55
CA LEU A 437 -19.92 24.65 -4.81
C LEU A 437 -18.91 25.58 -5.52
N GLN A 438 -19.04 26.91 -5.35
CA GLN A 438 -18.07 27.87 -5.84
C GLN A 438 -16.95 28.08 -4.82
N LEU A 439 -15.73 28.30 -5.34
CA LEU A 439 -14.56 28.62 -4.52
C LEU A 439 -14.66 30.08 -4.04
N ILE A 440 -14.62 30.28 -2.74
CA ILE A 440 -14.66 31.56 -2.07
C ILE A 440 -13.35 31.81 -1.35
N LEU A 441 -12.60 32.83 -1.78
CA LEU A 441 -11.36 33.24 -1.12
C LEU A 441 -11.60 34.57 -0.37
N ASN A 442 -11.46 34.54 0.96
CA ASN A 442 -11.71 35.71 1.81
C ASN A 442 -13.04 36.43 1.52
N GLY A 443 -14.11 35.65 1.24
CA GLY A 443 -15.45 36.16 0.97
C GLY A 443 -15.74 36.54 -0.49
N ASN A 444 -14.80 36.38 -1.42
CA ASN A 444 -15.01 36.66 -2.84
C ASN A 444 -14.96 35.37 -3.65
N ALA A 445 -15.88 35.23 -4.63
CA ALA A 445 -15.85 34.10 -5.56
C ALA A 445 -14.65 34.20 -6.51
N GLU A 446 -13.89 33.13 -6.63
CA GLU A 446 -12.66 33.09 -7.40
C GLU A 446 -12.57 31.83 -8.26
N SER A 447 -11.85 31.91 -9.38
CA SER A 447 -11.47 30.73 -10.15
C SER A 447 -10.18 30.10 -9.60
N ILE A 448 -9.92 28.85 -9.97
CA ILE A 448 -8.65 28.17 -9.62
C ILE A 448 -7.45 28.98 -10.12
N GLU A 449 -7.50 29.47 -11.35
CA GLU A 449 -6.43 30.27 -11.96
C GLU A 449 -6.19 31.59 -11.20
N SER A 450 -7.27 32.24 -10.76
CA SER A 450 -7.19 33.47 -9.97
C SER A 450 -6.52 33.21 -8.62
N ILE A 451 -6.94 32.17 -7.90
CA ILE A 451 -6.37 31.76 -6.60
C ILE A 451 -4.88 31.47 -6.76
N ILE A 452 -4.52 30.68 -7.75
CA ILE A 452 -3.13 30.34 -8.04
C ILE A 452 -2.32 31.60 -8.36
N SER A 453 -2.83 32.47 -9.21
CA SER A 453 -2.15 33.74 -9.57
C SER A 453 -1.88 34.64 -8.37
N MET A 454 -2.79 34.66 -7.39
CA MET A 454 -2.62 35.45 -6.16
C MET A 454 -1.56 34.86 -5.22
N LEU A 455 -1.41 33.52 -5.19
CA LEU A 455 -0.58 32.80 -4.24
C LEU A 455 0.76 32.38 -4.84
N ASP A 456 0.86 32.30 -6.16
CA ASP A 456 2.03 31.75 -6.85
C ASP A 456 3.21 32.73 -6.78
N LYS A 457 4.15 32.39 -5.95
CA LYS A 457 5.40 33.14 -5.80
C LYS A 457 6.53 32.60 -6.68
N LYS A 458 6.54 31.29 -6.99
CA LYS A 458 7.54 30.62 -7.84
C LYS A 458 7.04 29.22 -8.21
N ALA A 459 6.43 29.08 -9.37
CA ALA A 459 6.05 27.79 -9.92
C ALA A 459 7.26 26.88 -10.13
N ILE A 460 7.04 25.56 -10.02
CA ILE A 460 8.02 24.56 -10.47
C ILE A 460 7.85 24.44 -11.99
N THR A 461 8.93 24.67 -12.73
CA THR A 461 8.90 24.62 -14.19
C THR A 461 9.94 23.67 -14.74
N ASP A 462 9.77 23.26 -15.98
CA ASP A 462 10.84 22.66 -16.74
C ASP A 462 11.90 23.72 -17.13
N THR A 463 12.93 23.31 -17.85
CA THR A 463 14.00 24.22 -18.30
C THR A 463 13.57 25.20 -19.42
N TYR A 464 12.36 25.01 -19.96
CA TYR A 464 11.75 25.91 -20.96
C TYR A 464 10.80 26.94 -20.32
N GLY A 465 10.52 26.81 -19.01
CA GLY A 465 9.64 27.69 -18.25
C GLY A 465 8.18 27.26 -18.18
N GLU A 466 7.86 26.07 -18.68
CA GLU A 466 6.50 25.49 -18.58
C GLU A 466 6.26 24.86 -17.21
N CYS A 467 5.08 25.09 -16.62
CA CYS A 467 4.71 24.51 -15.33
C CYS A 467 4.64 22.98 -15.39
N VAL A 468 5.24 22.32 -14.41
CA VAL A 468 5.32 20.86 -14.34
C VAL A 468 4.41 20.32 -13.24
N LYS A 469 3.65 19.26 -13.57
CA LYS A 469 2.88 18.45 -12.61
C LYS A 469 3.72 17.29 -12.11
N GLY A 470 3.34 16.76 -10.94
CA GLY A 470 3.98 15.57 -10.38
C GLY A 470 5.27 15.83 -9.60
N ILE A 471 5.62 17.09 -9.36
CA ILE A 471 6.70 17.44 -8.43
C ILE A 471 6.09 18.11 -7.21
N PHE A 472 6.31 17.51 -6.04
CA PHE A 472 5.88 18.06 -4.76
C PHE A 472 7.04 18.71 -4.03
N ARG A 473 6.78 19.83 -3.35
CA ARG A 473 7.78 20.55 -2.55
C ARG A 473 7.21 20.94 -1.20
N ARG A 474 7.94 20.66 -0.11
CA ARG A 474 7.64 21.12 1.24
C ARG A 474 8.83 21.87 1.82
N ARG A 475 8.58 23.04 2.39
CA ARG A 475 9.56 23.80 3.18
C ARG A 475 9.12 23.87 4.62
N PHE A 476 10.03 23.52 5.52
CA PHE A 476 9.82 23.55 6.95
C PHE A 476 10.38 24.84 7.56
N ASN A 477 9.86 25.21 8.75
CA ASN A 477 10.22 26.45 9.42
C ASN A 477 11.69 26.51 9.86
N ASP A 478 12.35 25.36 9.98
CA ASP A 478 13.77 25.25 10.31
C ASP A 478 14.71 25.39 9.08
N GLY A 479 14.15 25.67 7.91
CA GLY A 479 14.89 25.80 6.66
C GLY A 479 15.07 24.48 5.87
N THR A 480 14.68 23.32 6.43
CA THR A 480 14.68 22.05 5.68
C THR A 480 13.72 22.15 4.50
N ALA A 481 14.14 21.67 3.35
CA ALA A 481 13.29 21.53 2.17
C ALA A 481 13.28 20.09 1.69
N VAL A 482 12.12 19.62 1.25
CA VAL A 482 11.91 18.32 0.62
C VAL A 482 11.33 18.53 -0.75
N ILE A 483 11.92 17.90 -1.75
CA ILE A 483 11.43 17.87 -3.13
C ILE A 483 11.23 16.40 -3.49
N LEU A 484 10.05 16.09 -4.00
CA LEU A 484 9.67 14.73 -4.42
C LEU A 484 9.26 14.77 -5.88
N ASN A 485 9.88 13.94 -6.69
CA ASN A 485 9.34 13.64 -8.01
C ASN A 485 8.33 12.50 -7.87
N LEU A 486 7.04 12.80 -7.89
CA LEU A 486 5.98 11.81 -7.73
C LEU A 486 5.77 11.00 -9.02
N TYR A 487 5.71 11.69 -10.18
CA TYR A 487 5.46 11.07 -11.48
C TYR A 487 5.89 11.93 -12.68
N ALA A 488 6.61 13.04 -12.46
CA ALA A 488 7.15 13.81 -13.57
C ALA A 488 8.27 12.99 -14.27
N PRO A 489 8.49 13.17 -15.59
CA PRO A 489 9.61 12.54 -16.27
C PRO A 489 10.95 12.82 -15.59
N GLU A 490 11.90 11.92 -15.72
CA GLU A 490 13.26 12.17 -15.25
C GLU A 490 13.88 13.34 -16.04
N GLY A 491 14.47 14.32 -15.33
CA GLY A 491 15.03 15.49 -16.01
C GLY A 491 15.43 16.65 -15.10
N GLY A 492 15.83 17.75 -15.73
CA GLY A 492 16.16 19.00 -15.07
C GLY A 492 14.93 19.91 -14.92
N TYR A 493 14.75 20.44 -13.72
CA TYR A 493 13.61 21.29 -13.36
C TYR A 493 14.09 22.57 -12.68
N VAL A 494 13.40 23.68 -12.90
CA VAL A 494 13.67 24.94 -12.21
C VAL A 494 12.81 24.99 -10.95
N ILE A 495 13.47 24.91 -9.81
CA ILE A 495 12.83 24.92 -8.49
C ILE A 495 13.50 26.03 -7.67
N ASP A 496 12.71 26.98 -7.20
CA ASP A 496 13.21 28.16 -6.48
C ASP A 496 14.24 29.03 -7.26
N GLY A 497 14.17 28.96 -8.60
CA GLY A 497 15.08 29.68 -9.51
C GLY A 497 16.40 28.97 -9.77
N GLU A 498 16.54 27.73 -9.34
CA GLU A 498 17.71 26.91 -9.58
C GLU A 498 17.35 25.65 -10.35
N ILE A 499 18.26 25.16 -11.18
CA ILE A 499 18.08 23.91 -11.92
C ILE A 499 18.43 22.75 -11.01
N VAL A 500 17.47 21.85 -10.82
CA VAL A 500 17.58 20.63 -10.03
C VAL A 500 17.28 19.44 -10.92
N TYR A 501 18.17 18.45 -10.96
CA TYR A 501 17.91 17.19 -11.66
C TYR A 501 17.17 16.21 -10.75
N LEU A 502 16.05 15.67 -11.22
CA LEU A 502 15.24 14.72 -10.49
C LEU A 502 15.11 13.42 -11.29
N TYR A 503 15.45 12.30 -10.64
CA TYR A 503 15.15 10.97 -11.15
C TYR A 503 13.66 10.65 -10.96
N GLU A 504 13.17 9.64 -11.65
CA GLU A 504 11.80 9.14 -11.44
C GLU A 504 11.61 8.68 -9.98
N HIS A 505 10.51 9.06 -9.36
CA HIS A 505 10.19 8.78 -7.95
C HIS A 505 11.32 9.13 -6.96
N SER A 506 12.08 10.19 -7.25
CA SER A 506 13.19 10.59 -6.39
C SER A 506 12.77 11.45 -5.20
N VAL A 507 13.57 11.35 -4.15
CA VAL A 507 13.48 12.17 -2.94
C VAL A 507 14.75 12.98 -2.78
N LEU A 508 14.62 14.30 -2.72
CA LEU A 508 15.71 15.20 -2.46
C LEU A 508 15.50 15.93 -1.14
N LEU A 509 16.41 15.72 -0.19
CA LEU A 509 16.45 16.42 1.10
C LEU A 509 17.54 17.47 1.04
N ASN A 510 17.15 18.75 0.97
CA ASN A 510 18.04 19.86 0.71
C ASN A 510 18.80 19.69 -0.64
N LYS A 511 19.68 20.60 -0.96
CA LYS A 511 20.47 20.47 -2.18
C LYS A 511 21.54 19.41 -2.03
N CYS A 512 21.66 18.57 -3.04
CA CYS A 512 22.78 17.64 -3.16
C CYS A 512 23.49 17.96 -4.47
N ASP A 513 24.76 18.28 -4.39
CA ASP A 513 25.59 18.47 -5.57
C ASP A 513 25.89 17.09 -6.17
N LEU A 514 25.29 16.79 -7.31
CA LEU A 514 25.65 15.61 -8.08
C LEU A 514 27.05 15.81 -8.70
N PRO A 515 27.86 14.75 -8.78
CA PRO A 515 29.15 14.82 -9.44
C PRO A 515 29.02 15.31 -10.88
N THR A 516 29.78 16.32 -11.24
CA THR A 516 29.66 16.99 -12.55
C THR A 516 30.52 16.37 -13.63
N LYS A 517 31.60 15.68 -13.25
CA LYS A 517 32.49 15.04 -14.21
C LYS A 517 32.27 13.52 -14.23
N LYS A 518 31.80 13.03 -15.39
CA LYS A 518 31.53 11.61 -15.63
C LYS A 518 32.26 11.15 -16.88
N GLU A 519 32.69 9.89 -16.90
CA GLU A 519 33.31 9.23 -18.04
C GLU A 519 32.71 7.83 -18.21
N ALA A 520 32.20 7.51 -19.39
CA ALA A 520 31.57 6.23 -19.68
C ALA A 520 32.54 5.06 -19.49
N LEU A 521 32.11 4.04 -18.76
CA LEU A 521 32.80 2.78 -18.65
C LEU A 521 32.31 1.83 -19.73
N HIS A 522 33.22 1.46 -20.63
CA HIS A 522 32.93 0.49 -21.70
C HIS A 522 33.48 -0.88 -21.34
N CYS A 523 32.61 -1.82 -21.03
CA CYS A 523 32.98 -3.21 -20.79
C CYS A 523 31.81 -4.15 -21.11
N SER A 524 32.10 -5.43 -21.26
CA SER A 524 31.10 -6.49 -21.32
C SER A 524 31.12 -7.26 -20.01
N PHE A 525 29.96 -7.64 -19.53
CA PHE A 525 29.81 -8.43 -18.32
C PHE A 525 29.53 -9.89 -18.65
N LYS A 526 30.15 -10.80 -17.92
CA LYS A 526 29.65 -12.16 -17.81
C LYS A 526 28.47 -12.18 -16.86
N VAL A 527 27.39 -12.88 -17.24
CA VAL A 527 26.22 -13.07 -16.39
C VAL A 527 26.29 -14.42 -15.68
N ASN A 528 26.13 -14.40 -14.38
CA ASN A 528 25.85 -15.58 -13.59
C ASN A 528 24.40 -15.47 -13.07
N TYR A 529 23.56 -16.38 -13.50
CA TYR A 529 22.21 -16.53 -12.95
C TYR A 529 22.26 -17.40 -11.71
N CYS A 530 21.83 -16.88 -10.57
CA CYS A 530 21.97 -17.58 -9.28
C CYS A 530 20.84 -18.58 -9.01
N ASN A 531 19.78 -18.55 -9.83
CA ASN A 531 18.62 -19.43 -9.72
C ASN A 531 18.01 -19.70 -11.11
N PRO A 532 17.22 -20.78 -11.28
CA PRO A 532 16.44 -20.96 -12.49
C PRO A 532 15.42 -19.82 -12.64
N ASN A 533 15.04 -19.49 -13.86
CA ASN A 533 13.91 -18.60 -14.11
C ASN A 533 12.60 -19.32 -13.85
N ILE A 534 11.60 -18.58 -13.40
CA ILE A 534 10.27 -19.07 -13.10
C ILE A 534 9.27 -18.10 -13.71
N VAL A 535 8.42 -18.61 -14.58
CA VAL A 535 7.39 -17.80 -15.26
C VAL A 535 6.07 -18.55 -15.24
N ARG A 536 5.01 -17.86 -14.93
CA ARG A 536 3.66 -18.41 -15.03
C ARG A 536 3.35 -18.81 -16.46
N LEU A 537 2.55 -19.83 -16.60
CA LEU A 537 1.94 -20.21 -17.86
C LEU A 537 0.57 -19.57 -17.94
N MET A 538 0.36 -18.78 -18.99
CA MET A 538 -0.92 -18.13 -19.24
C MET A 538 -1.91 -19.13 -19.78
N THR A 539 -3.11 -19.14 -19.23
CA THR A 539 -4.22 -19.96 -19.72
C THR A 539 -5.12 -19.14 -20.64
N LEU A 540 -5.44 -19.70 -21.79
CA LEU A 540 -6.47 -19.17 -22.66
C LEU A 540 -7.81 -19.79 -22.23
N ASN A 541 -8.77 -18.97 -21.80
CA ASN A 541 -10.10 -19.41 -21.40
C ASN A 541 -10.12 -20.45 -20.28
N ASP A 542 -9.69 -20.11 -19.08
CA ASP A 542 -9.86 -20.89 -17.85
C ASP A 542 -9.40 -22.37 -17.85
N SER A 543 -8.97 -22.93 -18.98
CA SER A 543 -8.61 -24.33 -19.08
C SER A 543 -7.41 -24.67 -19.97
N LYS A 544 -6.92 -23.73 -20.79
CA LYS A 544 -5.81 -24.01 -21.71
C LYS A 544 -4.82 -22.86 -21.78
N GLY A 545 -3.55 -23.15 -21.62
CA GLY A 545 -2.44 -22.25 -21.84
C GLY A 545 -1.52 -22.76 -22.95
N ALA A 546 -0.77 -21.84 -23.53
CA ALA A 546 0.24 -22.20 -24.52
C ALA A 546 1.52 -21.41 -24.28
N PHE A 547 2.65 -22.02 -24.53
CA PHE A 547 3.91 -21.33 -24.64
C PHE A 547 4.68 -21.84 -25.85
N ALA A 548 5.63 -21.05 -26.30
CA ALA A 548 6.49 -21.37 -27.42
C ALA A 548 7.96 -21.27 -27.00
N CYS A 549 8.80 -22.07 -27.61
CA CYS A 549 10.24 -22.00 -27.46
C CYS A 549 10.82 -21.32 -28.71
N ALA A 550 11.61 -20.25 -28.52
CA ALA A 550 12.28 -19.56 -29.61
C ALA A 550 13.54 -20.27 -30.08
N ASP A 551 14.10 -21.16 -29.26
CA ASP A 551 15.28 -21.96 -29.54
C ASP A 551 14.91 -23.38 -29.96
N ASP A 552 15.84 -24.08 -30.62
CA ASP A 552 15.61 -25.43 -31.13
C ASP A 552 15.31 -26.45 -30.02
N GLU A 553 15.84 -26.25 -28.81
CA GLU A 553 15.63 -27.12 -27.67
C GLU A 553 15.94 -26.41 -26.33
N LEU A 554 15.04 -26.53 -25.36
CA LEU A 554 15.22 -26.09 -23.97
C LEU A 554 14.85 -27.21 -23.00
N ASN A 555 15.60 -27.34 -21.92
CA ASN A 555 15.23 -28.22 -20.81
C ASN A 555 14.47 -27.41 -19.75
N VAL A 556 13.25 -27.83 -19.46
CA VAL A 556 12.36 -27.15 -18.51
C VAL A 556 11.70 -28.16 -17.57
N ARG A 557 11.22 -27.65 -16.46
CA ARG A 557 10.31 -28.31 -15.51
C ARG A 557 9.04 -27.49 -15.41
N PHE A 558 7.97 -28.14 -14.99
CA PHE A 558 6.70 -27.46 -14.72
C PHE A 558 6.42 -27.53 -13.24
N ALA A 559 6.00 -26.39 -12.67
CA ALA A 559 5.34 -26.37 -11.36
C ALA A 559 3.86 -26.48 -11.61
N THR A 560 3.19 -27.44 -10.99
CA THR A 560 1.78 -27.76 -11.16
C THR A 560 1.10 -27.72 -9.79
N ARG A 561 -0.03 -27.03 -9.66
CA ARG A 561 -0.75 -26.98 -8.40
C ARG A 561 -1.13 -28.38 -7.93
N LYS A 562 -1.02 -28.62 -6.63
CA LYS A 562 -1.34 -29.92 -6.00
C LYS A 562 -2.83 -30.25 -6.04
N ASP A 563 -3.69 -29.23 -6.09
CA ASP A 563 -5.14 -29.33 -6.07
C ASP A 563 -5.78 -29.30 -7.46
N THR A 564 -4.98 -29.26 -8.53
CA THR A 564 -5.47 -29.24 -9.92
C THR A 564 -4.87 -30.35 -10.74
N GLU A 565 -5.67 -30.94 -11.64
CA GLU A 565 -5.17 -31.87 -12.65
C GLU A 565 -4.60 -31.08 -13.82
N ILE A 566 -3.33 -31.36 -14.19
CA ILE A 566 -2.63 -30.71 -15.29
C ILE A 566 -2.21 -31.73 -16.31
N LYS A 567 -2.43 -31.41 -17.58
CA LYS A 567 -1.92 -32.15 -18.73
C LYS A 567 -1.02 -31.25 -19.57
N ILE A 568 0.10 -31.78 -19.97
CA ILE A 568 1.06 -31.14 -20.87
C ILE A 568 1.03 -31.95 -22.17
N ASP A 569 0.63 -31.31 -23.28
CA ASP A 569 0.37 -31.97 -24.57
C ASP A 569 -0.50 -33.24 -24.45
N GLY A 570 -1.52 -33.14 -23.56
CA GLY A 570 -2.48 -34.23 -23.34
C GLY A 570 -2.03 -35.35 -22.39
N ALA A 571 -0.82 -35.27 -21.83
CA ALA A 571 -0.28 -36.26 -20.89
C ALA A 571 -0.10 -35.69 -19.47
N CYS A 572 -0.37 -36.50 -18.43
CA CYS A 572 -0.05 -36.14 -17.07
C CYS A 572 1.47 -36.20 -16.85
N PRO A 573 2.11 -35.16 -16.33
CA PRO A 573 3.57 -35.14 -16.16
C PRO A 573 4.04 -36.02 -15.01
N GLU A 574 5.22 -36.65 -15.16
CA GLU A 574 5.91 -37.30 -14.05
C GLU A 574 6.48 -36.29 -13.07
N LEU A 575 6.30 -36.52 -11.77
CA LEU A 575 6.77 -35.63 -10.72
C LEU A 575 8.19 -35.94 -10.25
N ASP A 576 8.92 -34.88 -9.83
CA ASP A 576 10.19 -34.95 -9.13
C ASP A 576 10.02 -34.46 -7.69
N LEU A 577 9.78 -35.41 -6.80
CA LEU A 577 9.46 -35.10 -5.40
C LEU A 577 10.68 -34.56 -4.60
N ASN A 578 11.89 -34.64 -5.15
CA ASN A 578 13.12 -34.25 -4.47
C ASN A 578 13.66 -32.89 -4.92
N TYR A 579 13.03 -32.26 -5.90
CA TYR A 579 13.45 -30.99 -6.47
C TYR A 579 12.36 -29.94 -6.32
N ASN A 580 12.64 -28.85 -5.65
CA ASN A 580 11.74 -27.70 -5.57
C ASN A 580 12.55 -26.39 -5.50
N PRO A 581 12.72 -25.67 -6.64
CA PRO A 581 13.43 -24.41 -6.69
C PRO A 581 12.53 -23.19 -6.43
N LEU A 582 11.24 -23.41 -6.16
CA LEU A 582 10.31 -22.31 -5.92
C LEU A 582 10.68 -21.58 -4.62
N PRO A 583 10.47 -20.27 -4.56
CA PRO A 583 10.65 -19.51 -3.33
C PRO A 583 9.92 -20.16 -2.17
N LYS A 584 10.52 -20.10 -1.00
CA LYS A 584 9.84 -20.42 0.25
C LYS A 584 8.55 -19.61 0.29
N GLY A 585 7.42 -20.29 0.45
CA GLY A 585 6.12 -19.65 0.44
C GLY A 585 5.27 -19.90 -0.81
N ILE A 586 5.87 -20.30 -1.91
CA ILE A 586 5.14 -20.79 -3.07
C ILE A 586 5.25 -22.32 -3.15
N CYS A 587 6.37 -22.87 -2.69
CA CYS A 587 6.76 -24.26 -2.91
C CYS A 587 5.77 -25.30 -2.40
N GLU A 588 5.02 -25.01 -1.34
CA GLU A 588 4.12 -25.99 -0.73
C GLU A 588 2.82 -26.20 -1.54
N HIS A 589 2.49 -25.28 -2.41
CA HIS A 589 1.28 -25.39 -3.23
C HIS A 589 1.48 -26.10 -4.56
N TYR A 590 2.72 -26.39 -4.92
CA TYR A 590 3.08 -26.98 -6.22
C TYR A 590 3.83 -28.29 -6.10
N ASN A 591 3.57 -29.17 -7.06
CA ASN A 591 4.45 -30.26 -7.40
C ASN A 591 5.33 -29.85 -8.58
N ILE A 592 6.59 -30.31 -8.59
CA ILE A 592 7.51 -30.05 -9.70
C ILE A 592 7.63 -31.31 -10.56
N THR A 593 7.59 -31.15 -11.88
CA THR A 593 7.77 -32.25 -12.80
C THR A 593 9.24 -32.62 -12.95
N LYS A 594 9.52 -33.84 -13.43
CA LYS A 594 10.83 -34.15 -13.96
C LYS A 594 11.17 -33.21 -15.13
N GLU A 595 12.47 -33.07 -15.39
CA GLU A 595 12.97 -32.27 -16.50
C GLU A 595 12.50 -32.84 -17.85
N GLN A 596 12.06 -31.97 -18.70
CA GLN A 596 11.57 -32.30 -20.03
C GLN A 596 12.26 -31.41 -21.05
N SER A 597 12.68 -32.00 -22.15
CA SER A 597 13.19 -31.27 -23.31
C SER A 597 11.99 -30.80 -24.15
N ILE A 598 11.89 -29.48 -24.33
CA ILE A 598 10.92 -28.86 -25.21
C ILE A 598 11.60 -28.35 -26.49
N LYS A 599 10.94 -28.54 -27.63
CA LYS A 599 11.40 -28.05 -28.93
C LYS A 599 10.59 -26.85 -29.36
N SER A 600 10.99 -26.20 -30.45
CA SER A 600 10.40 -24.96 -30.97
C SER A 600 8.90 -25.01 -31.30
N GLU A 601 8.21 -26.08 -30.98
CA GLU A 601 6.77 -26.24 -31.19
C GLU A 601 5.96 -25.64 -30.04
N LYS A 602 4.74 -25.22 -30.36
CA LYS A 602 3.79 -24.71 -29.38
C LYS A 602 3.33 -25.83 -28.45
N ILE A 603 3.63 -25.74 -27.17
CA ILE A 603 3.19 -26.68 -26.14
C ILE A 603 1.88 -26.21 -25.54
N ILE A 604 0.92 -27.12 -25.43
CA ILE A 604 -0.40 -26.85 -24.89
C ILE A 604 -0.47 -27.40 -23.47
N ILE A 605 -0.91 -26.54 -22.54
CA ILE A 605 -1.17 -26.92 -21.16
C ILE A 605 -2.66 -26.85 -20.92
N GLU A 606 -3.21 -27.95 -20.44
CA GLU A 606 -4.60 -28.05 -20.01
C GLU A 606 -4.61 -28.22 -18.49
N CYS A 607 -5.34 -27.36 -17.79
CA CYS A 607 -5.54 -27.46 -16.35
C CYS A 607 -6.99 -27.17 -15.98
N GLN A 608 -7.50 -27.87 -14.97
CA GLN A 608 -8.73 -27.45 -14.33
C GLN A 608 -8.44 -26.21 -13.50
N ASN A 609 -9.17 -25.15 -13.77
CA ASN A 609 -8.89 -23.86 -13.22
C ASN A 609 -9.86 -23.52 -12.09
N ASP A 610 -9.36 -23.48 -10.88
CA ASP A 610 -9.89 -22.61 -9.85
C ASP A 610 -8.92 -21.45 -9.70
N LEU A 611 -8.99 -20.54 -10.68
CA LEU A 611 -8.09 -19.41 -10.86
C LEU A 611 -8.24 -18.34 -9.79
N LYS A 612 -8.71 -18.71 -8.59
CA LYS A 612 -8.92 -17.63 -7.66
C LYS A 612 -7.66 -16.79 -7.49
N TYR A 613 -6.44 -17.40 -7.41
CA TYR A 613 -5.36 -16.60 -6.84
C TYR A 613 -3.92 -16.98 -7.23
N MET A 614 -3.66 -18.11 -7.84
CA MET A 614 -2.29 -18.53 -8.19
C MET A 614 -2.23 -19.07 -9.61
N PRO A 615 -1.10 -18.92 -10.34
CA PRO A 615 -0.97 -19.59 -11.63
C PRO A 615 -1.21 -21.08 -11.45
N SER A 616 -2.06 -21.67 -12.28
CA SER A 616 -2.31 -23.10 -12.25
C SER A 616 -1.05 -23.90 -12.58
N ALA A 617 -0.18 -23.31 -13.39
CA ALA A 617 1.11 -23.86 -13.75
C ALA A 617 2.17 -22.76 -13.97
N MET A 618 3.44 -23.11 -13.70
CA MET A 618 4.61 -22.30 -14.03
C MET A 618 5.62 -23.15 -14.77
N VAL A 619 6.44 -22.52 -15.61
CA VAL A 619 7.61 -23.14 -16.23
C VAL A 619 8.88 -22.68 -15.49
N ILE A 620 9.79 -23.60 -15.29
CA ILE A 620 11.03 -23.43 -14.53
C ILE A 620 12.21 -23.95 -15.35
N GLY A 621 13.25 -23.15 -15.48
CA GLY A 621 14.43 -23.58 -16.22
C GLY A 621 15.49 -22.51 -16.44
N ASP A 622 16.50 -22.85 -17.21
CA ASP A 622 17.57 -21.92 -17.59
C ASP A 622 17.22 -21.22 -18.90
N PHE A 623 16.25 -20.33 -18.84
CA PHE A 623 15.75 -19.55 -19.96
C PHE A 623 15.43 -18.11 -19.55
N SER A 624 15.43 -17.20 -20.54
CA SER A 624 14.76 -15.90 -20.45
C SER A 624 13.37 -15.98 -21.08
N ALA A 625 12.40 -15.25 -20.55
CA ALA A 625 11.03 -15.28 -21.01
C ALA A 625 10.57 -13.93 -21.52
N ASN A 626 9.84 -13.92 -22.65
CA ASN A 626 9.06 -12.78 -23.10
C ASN A 626 7.58 -13.12 -23.01
N ILE A 627 6.85 -12.34 -22.20
CA ILE A 627 5.41 -12.47 -22.08
C ILE A 627 4.77 -11.63 -23.19
N ILE A 628 3.97 -12.28 -24.04
CA ILE A 628 3.20 -11.61 -25.08
C ILE A 628 1.84 -11.27 -24.50
N SER A 629 1.56 -9.98 -24.32
CA SER A 629 0.22 -9.49 -23.93
C SER A 629 -0.70 -9.41 -25.15
N GLY A 630 -1.96 -9.78 -24.99
CA GLY A 630 -3.00 -9.70 -26.03
C GLY A 630 -4.04 -10.81 -25.90
N ASP A 631 -5.00 -10.88 -26.84
CA ASP A 631 -6.09 -11.88 -26.86
C ASP A 631 -5.61 -13.35 -26.95
N THR A 632 -4.36 -13.54 -27.31
CA THR A 632 -3.67 -14.83 -27.34
C THR A 632 -2.43 -14.76 -26.47
N CYS A 633 -2.61 -14.65 -25.16
CA CYS A 633 -1.51 -14.62 -24.22
C CYS A 633 -0.61 -15.85 -24.39
N GLY A 634 0.67 -15.62 -24.62
CA GLY A 634 1.69 -16.65 -24.76
C GLY A 634 2.98 -16.26 -24.06
N VAL A 635 3.78 -17.26 -23.70
CA VAL A 635 5.13 -17.05 -23.17
C VAL A 635 6.11 -17.62 -24.20
N ASN A 636 7.04 -16.77 -24.65
CA ASN A 636 8.15 -17.20 -25.49
C ASN A 636 9.40 -17.39 -24.62
N LEU A 637 9.96 -18.58 -24.64
CA LEU A 637 11.17 -18.94 -23.92
C LEU A 637 12.37 -18.93 -24.87
N ALA A 638 13.49 -18.39 -24.40
CA ALA A 638 14.75 -18.38 -25.11
C ALA A 638 15.90 -18.75 -24.17
N LYS A 639 17.00 -19.31 -24.70
CA LYS A 639 18.20 -19.56 -23.88
C LYS A 639 18.72 -18.29 -23.24
N ARG A 640 19.12 -18.37 -21.98
CA ARG A 640 19.78 -17.28 -21.28
C ARG A 640 21.11 -16.93 -21.94
N LYS A 641 21.38 -15.64 -22.03
CA LYS A 641 22.65 -15.15 -22.55
C LYS A 641 23.75 -15.27 -21.47
N GLY A 642 24.94 -15.74 -21.83
CA GLY A 642 26.08 -15.79 -20.93
C GLY A 642 26.82 -14.46 -20.76
N ALA A 643 26.49 -13.47 -21.58
CA ALA A 643 27.06 -12.13 -21.55
C ALA A 643 25.95 -11.07 -21.51
N TYR A 644 26.22 -9.97 -20.82
CA TYR A 644 25.36 -8.79 -20.74
C TYR A 644 26.07 -7.60 -21.38
N ASN A 645 25.39 -6.92 -22.28
CA ASN A 645 25.82 -5.66 -22.84
C ASN A 645 25.06 -4.50 -22.17
N ILE A 646 25.76 -3.43 -21.87
CA ILE A 646 25.19 -2.23 -21.28
C ILE A 646 24.05 -1.73 -22.18
N GLY A 647 22.92 -1.39 -21.58
CA GLY A 647 21.69 -0.98 -22.27
C GLY A 647 20.68 -2.13 -22.52
N GLU A 648 21.08 -3.39 -22.33
CA GLU A 648 20.13 -4.51 -22.39
C GLU A 648 19.28 -4.56 -21.13
N LYS A 649 17.97 -4.88 -21.26
CA LYS A 649 17.03 -5.10 -20.16
C LYS A 649 16.41 -6.48 -20.30
N PHE A 650 16.20 -7.19 -19.22
CA PHE A 650 15.51 -8.46 -19.21
C PHE A 650 14.79 -8.73 -17.89
N ALA A 651 13.65 -9.39 -17.95
CA ALA A 651 12.76 -9.64 -16.83
C ALA A 651 12.84 -11.13 -16.43
N ASP A 652 13.87 -11.49 -15.67
CA ASP A 652 13.98 -12.82 -15.07
C ASP A 652 13.65 -12.74 -13.57
N PHE A 653 13.23 -13.85 -12.99
CA PHE A 653 13.04 -13.97 -11.55
C PHE A 653 14.36 -14.25 -10.84
N GLY A 654 14.58 -13.60 -9.70
CA GLY A 654 15.58 -13.98 -8.71
C GLY A 654 16.77 -13.02 -8.60
N LYS A 655 17.96 -13.56 -8.65
CA LYS A 655 19.23 -12.87 -8.44
C LYS A 655 20.18 -13.13 -9.60
N ILE A 656 20.86 -12.07 -10.05
CA ILE A 656 21.97 -12.19 -11.02
C ILE A 656 23.24 -11.55 -10.48
N GLU A 657 24.39 -12.00 -11.01
CA GLU A 657 25.68 -11.37 -10.84
C GLU A 657 26.27 -11.01 -12.20
N LEU A 658 26.62 -9.76 -12.38
CA LEU A 658 27.30 -9.21 -13.55
C LEU A 658 28.78 -9.03 -13.19
N LEU A 659 29.67 -9.69 -13.91
CA LEU A 659 31.10 -9.73 -13.62
C LEU A 659 31.90 -9.16 -14.79
N ALA A 660 32.78 -8.19 -14.51
CA ALA A 660 33.68 -7.63 -15.48
C ALA A 660 35.09 -7.39 -14.87
N ARG A 661 36.13 -7.35 -15.69
CA ARG A 661 37.42 -6.79 -15.30
C ARG A 661 37.57 -5.40 -15.90
N VAL A 662 37.89 -4.43 -15.04
CA VAL A 662 37.96 -3.03 -15.42
C VAL A 662 39.19 -2.37 -14.82
N ARG A 663 39.78 -1.42 -15.52
CA ARG A 663 40.86 -0.60 -14.99
C ARG A 663 40.32 0.65 -14.35
N VAL A 664 40.63 0.88 -13.08
CA VAL A 664 40.17 2.07 -12.34
C VAL A 664 40.98 3.29 -12.80
N PRO A 665 40.33 4.35 -13.31
CA PRO A 665 41.07 5.55 -13.71
C PRO A 665 41.65 6.30 -12.51
N GLN A 666 42.72 7.08 -12.75
CA GLN A 666 43.27 7.98 -11.74
C GLN A 666 42.27 9.07 -11.39
N GLY A 667 42.00 9.25 -10.09
CA GLY A 667 41.09 10.28 -9.60
C GLY A 667 39.62 9.90 -9.60
N ALA A 668 39.23 8.70 -10.04
CA ALA A 668 37.87 8.23 -9.94
C ALA A 668 37.45 8.07 -8.47
N VAL A 669 36.35 8.69 -8.08
CA VAL A 669 35.80 8.64 -6.70
C VAL A 669 34.61 7.72 -6.59
N GLY A 670 33.98 7.34 -7.71
CA GLY A 670 32.82 6.45 -7.71
C GLY A 670 32.49 5.83 -9.05
N ILE A 671 31.54 4.89 -9.00
CA ILE A 671 30.85 4.30 -10.16
C ILE A 671 29.38 4.64 -10.03
N GLU A 672 28.76 5.10 -11.13
CA GLU A 672 27.33 5.36 -11.24
C GLU A 672 26.71 4.40 -12.23
N LEU A 673 25.55 3.84 -11.87
CA LEU A 673 24.66 3.10 -12.76
C LEU A 673 23.41 3.95 -13.05
N LEU A 674 23.06 4.09 -14.30
CA LEU A 674 21.86 4.79 -14.75
C LEU A 674 20.83 3.82 -15.31
N GLY A 675 19.56 4.11 -15.12
CA GLY A 675 18.44 3.33 -15.68
C GLY A 675 18.19 2.00 -15.00
N THR A 676 18.68 1.78 -13.77
CA THR A 676 18.27 0.64 -12.93
C THR A 676 17.30 1.08 -11.83
N LYS A 677 16.37 0.20 -11.46
CA LYS A 677 15.39 0.41 -10.37
C LYS A 677 15.44 -0.69 -9.32
N LEU A 678 16.37 -1.65 -9.46
CA LEU A 678 16.47 -2.82 -8.61
C LEU A 678 17.32 -2.57 -7.37
N TYR A 679 17.07 -3.36 -6.34
CA TYR A 679 18.03 -3.52 -5.25
C TYR A 679 19.34 -4.03 -5.85
N THR A 680 20.40 -3.23 -5.70
CA THR A 680 21.71 -3.45 -6.34
C THR A 680 22.83 -3.34 -5.32
N MET A 681 23.71 -4.31 -5.33
CA MET A 681 24.96 -4.33 -4.56
C MET A 681 26.14 -4.28 -5.52
N LEU A 682 27.18 -3.50 -5.20
CA LEU A 682 28.41 -3.42 -5.99
C LEU A 682 29.61 -3.85 -5.16
N TYR A 683 30.42 -4.74 -5.73
CA TYR A 683 31.64 -5.24 -5.12
C TYR A 683 32.84 -4.90 -6.00
N LEU A 684 33.96 -4.55 -5.36
CA LEU A 684 35.26 -4.29 -5.96
C LEU A 684 36.26 -5.25 -5.32
N GLU A 685 36.93 -6.11 -6.13
CA GLU A 685 37.83 -7.15 -5.63
C GLU A 685 37.22 -8.00 -4.49
N GLY A 686 35.94 -8.37 -4.64
CA GLY A 686 35.22 -9.16 -3.65
C GLY A 686 34.72 -8.38 -2.42
N ASN A 687 35.12 -7.14 -2.21
CA ASN A 687 34.66 -6.29 -1.10
C ASN A 687 33.44 -5.48 -1.48
N LEU A 688 32.44 -5.44 -0.60
CA LEU A 688 31.23 -4.64 -0.81
C LEU A 688 31.57 -3.15 -0.78
N SER A 689 31.42 -2.47 -1.91
CA SER A 689 31.53 -1.00 -2.01
C SER A 689 30.27 -0.30 -1.54
N GLY A 690 29.12 -0.90 -1.77
CA GLY A 690 27.85 -0.35 -1.31
C GLY A 690 26.64 -1.10 -1.85
N GLU A 691 25.47 -0.67 -1.38
CA GLU A 691 24.17 -1.18 -1.81
C GLU A 691 23.19 -0.03 -1.96
N LYS A 692 22.30 -0.14 -2.95
CA LYS A 692 21.33 0.88 -3.33
C LYS A 692 19.99 0.25 -3.69
N ILE A 693 18.93 0.95 -3.37
CA ILE A 693 17.55 0.59 -3.72
C ILE A 693 16.87 1.69 -4.57
N THR A 694 17.48 2.86 -4.67
CA THR A 694 16.95 4.02 -5.42
C THR A 694 18.08 4.82 -6.06
N ALA A 695 17.78 5.52 -7.14
CA ALA A 695 18.70 6.48 -7.73
C ALA A 695 19.05 7.65 -6.76
N PRO A 696 20.26 8.22 -6.85
CA PRO A 696 21.33 7.81 -7.75
C PRO A 696 22.06 6.54 -7.28
N TYR A 697 22.30 5.63 -8.19
CA TYR A 697 23.07 4.41 -7.90
C TYR A 697 24.56 4.69 -7.99
N ILE A 698 25.07 5.44 -7.02
CA ILE A 698 26.48 5.82 -6.92
C ILE A 698 27.16 5.01 -5.84
N PHE A 699 28.31 4.40 -6.18
CA PHE A 699 29.10 3.54 -5.32
C PHE A 699 30.52 4.08 -5.23
N ASN A 700 31.07 4.17 -4.01
CA ASN A 700 32.38 4.78 -3.78
C ASN A 700 33.53 3.91 -4.26
N ILE A 701 34.63 4.54 -4.67
CA ILE A 701 35.89 3.91 -5.03
C ILE A 701 36.99 4.42 -4.10
N GLU A 702 37.73 3.48 -3.51
CA GLU A 702 38.89 3.80 -2.68
C GLU A 702 40.09 4.16 -3.55
N LYS A 703 40.89 5.13 -3.13
CA LYS A 703 42.08 5.64 -3.85
C LYS A 703 43.11 4.56 -4.11
N GLU A 704 43.18 3.54 -3.24
CA GLU A 704 44.08 2.38 -3.33
C GLU A 704 43.84 1.54 -4.57
N LEU A 705 42.67 1.69 -5.21
CA LEU A 705 42.32 0.95 -6.43
C LEU A 705 42.70 1.70 -7.71
N TRP A 706 43.10 2.97 -7.63
CA TRP A 706 43.47 3.74 -8.81
C TRP A 706 44.61 3.10 -9.63
N GLY A 707 44.42 3.04 -10.94
CA GLY A 707 45.38 2.49 -11.88
C GLY A 707 45.48 0.95 -11.87
N LYS A 708 44.72 0.27 -11.01
CA LYS A 708 44.67 -1.21 -10.95
C LYS A 708 43.59 -1.77 -11.86
N ASP A 709 43.86 -2.99 -12.35
CA ASP A 709 42.85 -3.82 -12.99
C ASP A 709 42.14 -4.61 -11.90
N ILE A 710 40.83 -4.41 -11.76
CA ILE A 710 40.03 -5.02 -10.68
C ILE A 710 38.90 -5.87 -11.22
N GLU A 711 38.39 -6.77 -10.39
CA GLU A 711 37.11 -7.42 -10.60
C GLU A 711 36.00 -6.50 -10.11
N LEU A 712 35.11 -6.14 -11.02
CA LEU A 712 33.85 -5.44 -10.74
C LEU A 712 32.73 -6.48 -10.76
N LYS A 713 32.00 -6.60 -9.64
CA LYS A 713 30.82 -7.44 -9.54
C LYS A 713 29.62 -6.60 -9.14
N ILE A 714 28.57 -6.63 -9.97
CA ILE A 714 27.27 -6.01 -9.71
C ILE A 714 26.27 -7.11 -9.47
N VAL A 715 25.57 -7.06 -8.34
CA VAL A 715 24.54 -8.02 -7.95
C VAL A 715 23.20 -7.30 -7.96
N GLN A 716 22.24 -7.84 -8.72
CA GLN A 716 20.89 -7.31 -8.79
C GLN A 716 19.88 -8.37 -8.36
N PHE A 717 18.80 -7.91 -7.71
CA PHE A 717 17.72 -8.75 -7.22
C PHE A 717 16.40 -8.26 -7.82
N SER A 718 15.66 -9.16 -8.47
CA SER A 718 14.29 -8.85 -8.90
C SER A 718 13.29 -9.03 -7.76
N SER A 719 12.07 -8.58 -8.00
CA SER A 719 10.92 -8.93 -7.19
C SER A 719 10.36 -10.32 -7.57
N ILE A 720 9.26 -10.69 -6.93
CA ILE A 720 8.45 -11.86 -7.32
C ILE A 720 7.59 -11.59 -8.56
N GLY A 721 7.48 -10.34 -9.00
CA GLY A 721 6.66 -9.91 -10.13
C GLY A 721 6.81 -10.75 -11.39
N PRO A 722 8.04 -11.09 -11.84
CA PRO A 722 8.23 -11.92 -13.03
C PRO A 722 7.53 -13.29 -13.00
N ILE A 723 7.29 -13.86 -11.80
CA ILE A 723 6.54 -15.11 -11.65
C ILE A 723 5.06 -14.92 -12.00
N PHE A 724 4.47 -13.80 -11.55
CA PHE A 724 3.04 -13.55 -11.70
C PHE A 724 2.70 -12.81 -13.00
N GLY A 725 3.64 -12.04 -13.56
CA GLY A 725 3.48 -11.29 -14.80
C GLY A 725 2.39 -10.21 -14.72
N ASP A 726 1.79 -9.89 -15.85
CA ASP A 726 0.90 -8.75 -16.05
C ASP A 726 -0.40 -8.84 -15.22
N VAL A 727 -0.69 -7.82 -14.41
CA VAL A 727 -1.92 -7.71 -13.61
C VAL A 727 -3.15 -7.54 -14.47
N ASP A 728 -3.06 -6.91 -15.66
CA ASP A 728 -4.17 -6.80 -16.60
C ASP A 728 -4.76 -8.16 -16.97
N TYR A 729 -3.92 -9.20 -17.00
CA TYR A 729 -4.39 -10.56 -17.23
C TYR A 729 -5.26 -11.06 -16.07
N TRP A 730 -4.84 -10.81 -14.83
CA TRP A 730 -5.58 -11.24 -13.64
C TRP A 730 -6.88 -10.48 -13.49
N ASP A 731 -6.87 -9.16 -13.72
CA ASP A 731 -8.06 -8.32 -13.64
C ASP A 731 -9.15 -8.73 -14.65
N LYS A 732 -8.76 -9.01 -15.89
CA LYS A 732 -9.69 -9.47 -16.95
C LYS A 732 -10.29 -10.86 -16.69
N ASN A 733 -9.59 -11.72 -15.96
CA ASN A 733 -9.96 -13.12 -15.75
C ASN A 733 -10.40 -13.44 -14.34
N ALA A 734 -10.17 -12.54 -13.36
CA ALA A 734 -10.65 -12.70 -12.01
C ALA A 734 -12.17 -12.55 -11.97
N LYS A 735 -12.86 -13.58 -11.49
CA LYS A 735 -14.32 -13.56 -11.29
C LYS A 735 -14.74 -12.60 -10.15
N HIS A 736 -13.79 -12.01 -9.45
CA HIS A 736 -14.02 -11.11 -8.31
C HIS A 736 -13.48 -9.72 -8.66
N SER A 737 -14.37 -8.75 -8.67
CA SER A 737 -14.13 -7.33 -8.96
C SER A 737 -13.29 -6.58 -7.90
N GLN A 738 -12.70 -7.28 -6.95
CA GLN A 738 -11.87 -6.68 -5.90
C GLN A 738 -10.43 -6.39 -6.35
N TRP A 739 -9.99 -6.99 -7.44
CA TRP A 739 -8.72 -6.65 -8.08
C TRP A 739 -8.92 -5.38 -8.91
N ARG A 740 -8.89 -4.24 -8.28
CA ARG A 740 -8.74 -2.98 -8.98
C ARG A 740 -7.28 -2.87 -9.40
N GLY A 741 -7.02 -3.43 -10.58
CA GLY A 741 -5.68 -3.52 -11.11
C GLY A 741 -5.05 -2.16 -11.27
N THR A 742 -3.99 -1.94 -10.55
CA THR A 742 -2.96 -1.08 -11.04
C THR A 742 -2.24 -1.83 -12.14
N PRO A 743 -2.02 -1.23 -13.32
CA PRO A 743 -1.23 -1.85 -14.34
C PRO A 743 0.14 -2.16 -13.78
N SER A 744 0.48 -3.42 -13.64
CA SER A 744 1.85 -3.81 -13.47
C SER A 744 2.47 -3.86 -14.86
N THR A 745 2.96 -2.77 -15.26
CA THR A 745 4.13 -2.81 -16.11
C THR A 745 5.25 -3.25 -15.17
N SER A 746 5.92 -4.34 -15.49
CA SER A 746 7.11 -4.75 -14.75
C SER A 746 8.07 -3.55 -14.67
N GLU A 747 7.99 -2.80 -13.57
CA GLU A 747 8.85 -1.63 -13.34
C GLU A 747 10.30 -2.06 -13.12
N THR A 748 10.51 -3.35 -12.85
CA THR A 748 11.80 -3.88 -12.41
C THR A 748 12.39 -4.84 -13.43
N HIS A 749 13.40 -4.40 -14.17
CA HIS A 749 14.18 -5.22 -15.08
C HIS A 749 15.64 -5.28 -14.64
N PHE A 750 16.27 -6.42 -14.81
CA PHE A 750 17.72 -6.54 -14.70
C PHE A 750 18.41 -5.68 -15.75
N GLY A 751 19.59 -5.17 -15.38
CA GLY A 751 20.43 -4.36 -16.24
C GLY A 751 20.39 -2.87 -15.90
N PHE A 752 21.11 -2.10 -16.68
CA PHE A 752 21.21 -0.63 -16.59
C PHE A 752 21.52 -0.05 -17.97
N ASP A 753 21.17 1.21 -18.16
CA ASP A 753 21.35 1.88 -19.47
C ASP A 753 22.78 2.33 -19.67
N GLU A 754 23.42 2.82 -18.59
CA GLU A 754 24.80 3.31 -18.61
C GLU A 754 25.53 2.98 -17.31
N ILE A 755 26.84 2.92 -17.40
CA ILE A 755 27.75 2.87 -16.26
C ILE A 755 28.85 3.89 -16.45
N ASN A 756 29.13 4.70 -15.44
CA ASN A 756 30.06 5.81 -15.54
C ASN A 756 31.04 5.84 -14.36
N TRP A 757 32.30 6.19 -14.66
CA TRP A 757 33.23 6.66 -13.64
C TRP A 757 32.84 8.07 -13.21
N ILE A 758 32.95 8.36 -11.91
CA ILE A 758 32.71 9.67 -11.32
C ILE A 758 34.03 10.19 -10.74
N TYR A 759 34.27 11.51 -10.97
CA TYR A 759 35.47 12.19 -10.51
C TYR A 759 35.17 13.32 -9.55
#